data_dfd5872d7a4a2d833283da34b4b9ffdc
#
_entry.id   dfd5872d7a4a2d833283da34b4b9ffdc
#
_cell.length_a   1.000
_cell.length_b   1.000
_cell.length_c   1.000
_cell.angle_alpha   90.00
_cell.angle_beta   90.00
_cell.angle_gamma   90.00
#
_symmetry.space_group_name_H-M   'P 1'
#
loop_
_entity.id
_entity.type
_entity.pdbx_description
1 polymer ?
#
loop_
_entity_poly.entity_id
_entity_poly.type
_entity_poly.pdbx_seq_one_letter_code
_entity_poly.pdbx_strand_id
1 'polypeptide(L)'
;MEKTYQPQSFEQKIYDYWMKNKFFEAHVNKKKEPFTIMMPPPNVTGQLHMGHALDNTIQDIIIRFKRMDGYEALWLPGTDHASIATELKIVDQMKAEGLTKNDVGRDGFLERAWAWTHKYGGRIVEQQKRLGTSCDWSKQAFTMDENLSAAVQEVFIRLYEKGLIYRGDRIINWCPGCHTALSDAEVEYTEKDSFLWHIRYPVKDSDKYVVIATTRPETLLGDTAVAVNPKDERYKDILGKTLILPIVGREIPLIADDYCEIGFGTGAVKITPAHDPNDFEVGLRHNLDVIRVMDDSGIMNENAGKYQGLTRDECRQQIVEDLKEQGFLVKIEPYKHNVGECYRCKNVVEPMVSKQWFVSMKPLAKPAIKAVKSKRIEFIPTRFEKIYFNWMENVKDWCISRQLWWGHRIPAYYCEECGEMVVAKEMPAVCPKCGCTHFKQDEDVLDTWFSSALWPFSTLGFPRNTEELKYFYPTNLLVTAYDIIFFWVARMIFSGIENMHEVPFTEVLIHGIVRDSEGRKMSKSLNNGVDPLLIIDKYGADALRFSLATGVAPGGDTRFIEEKVESARNFINKIWNASRFVLMNSEGKDFKKLEDIRLTYADKWILSRLNNVVKEVTINLNKYEIGLATGKLYDFVWSDFCDWYIEATKPMLYGDNERAKLNALTVLNFVLDEILKLMHPFIPFVTEEIYQYKQTGKCHALMMQEWPKYNKKFNYYKEAKAFEGVMDIIKAIRNVRNEMQVAPSKKIKVYVKAGEHTAVVEKLSTYIEKMAGVGEVVMTDEKPDEKKLSALVTSYAEIFIPLGELIDTDKEIARLNKELDGVNKEIARGEGMLNNKGFIAKAPKQLVDAEIEKLKKNRELKEKLVARIEDLK
;
A
#
# COMPACT_ATOMS: atom_id res chain seq x y z
N MET A 1 -21.34 -27.85 11.39
CA MET A 1 -20.00 -27.32 10.97
C MET A 1 -19.01 -28.45 10.73
N GLU A 2 -18.23 -28.35 9.63
CA GLU A 2 -17.16 -29.30 9.34
C GLU A 2 -16.10 -29.30 10.44
N LYS A 3 -15.40 -30.46 10.59
CA LYS A 3 -14.38 -30.64 11.64
C LYS A 3 -13.15 -29.75 11.40
N THR A 4 -12.81 -29.51 10.14
CA THR A 4 -11.62 -28.75 9.72
C THR A 4 -12.05 -27.52 8.93
N TYR A 5 -11.38 -26.40 9.17
CA TYR A 5 -11.55 -25.19 8.38
C TYR A 5 -11.04 -25.39 6.95
N GLN A 6 -11.92 -25.27 5.96
CA GLN A 6 -11.63 -25.45 4.54
C GLN A 6 -12.27 -24.29 3.73
N PRO A 7 -11.58 -23.17 3.57
CA PRO A 7 -12.12 -21.95 2.95
C PRO A 7 -12.64 -22.21 1.53
N GLN A 8 -11.96 -23.03 0.74
CA GLN A 8 -12.33 -23.33 -0.65
C GLN A 8 -13.72 -23.99 -0.76
N SER A 9 -14.24 -24.58 0.32
CA SER A 9 -15.56 -25.23 0.30
C SER A 9 -16.75 -24.26 0.39
N PHE A 10 -16.54 -23.02 0.85
CA PHE A 10 -17.65 -22.08 1.10
C PHE A 10 -17.41 -20.65 0.60
N GLU A 11 -16.18 -20.18 0.38
CA GLU A 11 -15.92 -18.78 -0.01
C GLU A 11 -16.71 -18.37 -1.24
N GLN A 12 -16.71 -19.16 -2.32
CA GLN A 12 -17.47 -18.85 -3.52
C GLN A 12 -18.99 -18.83 -3.26
N LYS A 13 -19.51 -19.80 -2.49
CA LYS A 13 -20.94 -19.87 -2.15
C LYS A 13 -21.40 -18.65 -1.36
N ILE A 14 -20.59 -18.20 -0.41
CA ILE A 14 -20.86 -17.01 0.38
C ILE A 14 -20.84 -15.76 -0.50
N TYR A 15 -19.87 -15.63 -1.40
CA TYR A 15 -19.82 -14.49 -2.30
C TYR A 15 -21.02 -14.45 -3.24
N ASP A 16 -21.41 -15.58 -3.82
CA ASP A 16 -22.60 -15.71 -4.67
C ASP A 16 -23.89 -15.39 -3.89
N TYR A 17 -23.95 -15.79 -2.61
CA TYR A 17 -25.05 -15.45 -1.72
C TYR A 17 -25.17 -13.93 -1.51
N TRP A 18 -24.06 -13.24 -1.26
CA TRP A 18 -24.05 -11.77 -1.10
C TRP A 18 -24.47 -11.07 -2.38
N MET A 19 -23.94 -11.50 -3.53
CA MET A 19 -24.26 -10.94 -4.84
C MET A 19 -25.75 -11.13 -5.20
N LYS A 20 -26.26 -12.34 -5.02
CA LYS A 20 -27.66 -12.68 -5.33
C LYS A 20 -28.64 -11.84 -4.52
N ASN A 21 -28.31 -11.53 -3.27
CA ASN A 21 -29.17 -10.74 -2.38
C ASN A 21 -28.86 -9.24 -2.43
N LYS A 22 -27.91 -8.79 -3.28
CA LYS A 22 -27.61 -7.38 -3.52
C LYS A 22 -27.13 -6.61 -2.27
N PHE A 23 -26.47 -7.27 -1.33
CA PHE A 23 -26.04 -6.65 -0.07
C PHE A 23 -24.96 -5.59 -0.22
N PHE A 24 -24.32 -5.49 -1.39
CA PHE A 24 -23.31 -4.49 -1.69
C PHE A 24 -23.87 -3.22 -2.34
N GLU A 25 -25.11 -3.29 -2.86
CA GLU A 25 -25.71 -2.16 -3.57
C GLU A 25 -26.07 -1.03 -2.60
N ALA A 26 -25.71 0.19 -2.97
CA ALA A 26 -26.04 1.41 -2.25
C ALA A 26 -27.04 2.27 -3.02
N HIS A 27 -27.99 2.86 -2.32
CA HIS A 27 -29.08 3.62 -2.92
C HIS A 27 -29.21 5.00 -2.26
N VAL A 28 -29.84 5.94 -2.95
CA VAL A 28 -30.17 7.24 -2.35
C VAL A 28 -31.17 7.03 -1.22
N ASN A 29 -30.72 7.20 0.01
CA ASN A 29 -31.52 6.99 1.24
C ASN A 29 -31.42 8.19 2.18
N LYS A 30 -32.37 9.10 2.08
CA LYS A 30 -32.39 10.34 2.88
C LYS A 30 -32.50 10.14 4.41
N LYS A 31 -32.69 8.89 4.89
CA LYS A 31 -32.73 8.57 6.32
C LYS A 31 -31.37 8.15 6.89
N LYS A 32 -30.39 7.91 6.03
CA LYS A 32 -29.02 7.55 6.38
C LYS A 32 -28.06 8.57 5.84
N GLU A 33 -26.93 8.74 6.51
CA GLU A 33 -25.82 9.50 5.97
C GLU A 33 -25.04 8.63 4.97
N PRO A 34 -24.57 9.19 3.84
CA PRO A 34 -23.73 8.45 2.90
C PRO A 34 -22.31 8.29 3.47
N PHE A 35 -21.69 7.17 3.16
CA PHE A 35 -20.25 7.00 3.27
C PHE A 35 -19.73 6.41 1.96
N THR A 36 -18.96 7.20 1.23
CA THR A 36 -18.57 6.88 -0.15
C THR A 36 -17.06 6.74 -0.27
N ILE A 37 -16.63 5.62 -0.84
CA ILE A 37 -15.26 5.39 -1.30
C ILE A 37 -15.29 5.17 -2.80
N MET A 38 -14.44 5.91 -3.55
CA MET A 38 -14.17 5.63 -4.95
C MET A 38 -12.91 4.78 -5.04
N MET A 39 -13.03 3.56 -5.51
CA MET A 39 -11.87 2.68 -5.70
C MET A 39 -10.91 3.29 -6.70
N PRO A 40 -9.58 3.36 -6.41
CA PRO A 40 -8.61 3.63 -7.44
C PRO A 40 -8.75 2.62 -8.59
N PRO A 41 -9.14 3.07 -9.79
CA PRO A 41 -9.44 2.13 -10.87
C PRO A 41 -8.15 1.48 -11.38
N PRO A 42 -7.98 0.14 -11.22
CA PRO A 42 -6.77 -0.51 -11.71
C PRO A 42 -6.63 -0.40 -13.23
N ASN A 43 -5.40 -0.21 -13.69
CA ASN A 43 -5.03 -0.17 -15.09
C ASN A 43 -5.23 -1.54 -15.77
N VAL A 44 -5.92 -1.58 -16.92
CA VAL A 44 -6.16 -2.83 -17.69
C VAL A 44 -4.90 -3.36 -18.39
N THR A 45 -3.74 -3.21 -17.77
CA THR A 45 -2.44 -3.63 -18.31
C THR A 45 -2.03 -5.07 -17.96
N GLY A 46 -2.86 -5.76 -17.19
CA GLY A 46 -2.63 -7.13 -16.72
C GLY A 46 -3.37 -7.42 -15.41
N GLN A 47 -2.99 -8.52 -14.78
CA GLN A 47 -3.58 -8.95 -13.52
C GLN A 47 -3.13 -8.10 -12.32
N LEU A 48 -3.92 -8.10 -11.24
CA LEU A 48 -3.61 -7.45 -9.98
C LEU A 48 -2.44 -8.14 -9.26
N HIS A 49 -1.75 -7.39 -8.41
CA HIS A 49 -0.67 -7.86 -7.54
C HIS A 49 -0.96 -7.53 -6.07
N MET A 50 -0.07 -7.92 -5.14
CA MET A 50 -0.26 -7.75 -3.69
C MET A 50 -0.50 -6.29 -3.25
N GLY A 51 0.04 -5.30 -3.97
CA GLY A 51 -0.27 -3.88 -3.69
C GLY A 51 -1.75 -3.56 -3.85
N HIS A 52 -2.39 -4.06 -4.91
CA HIS A 52 -3.84 -3.91 -5.11
C HIS A 52 -4.64 -4.71 -4.06
N ALA A 53 -4.16 -5.89 -3.67
CA ALA A 53 -4.81 -6.67 -2.63
C ALA A 53 -4.80 -5.94 -1.27
N LEU A 54 -3.70 -5.26 -0.93
CA LEU A 54 -3.62 -4.40 0.26
C LEU A 54 -4.60 -3.23 0.17
N ASP A 55 -4.55 -2.47 -0.92
CA ASP A 55 -5.43 -1.31 -1.17
C ASP A 55 -6.91 -1.70 -1.06
N ASN A 56 -7.33 -2.75 -1.77
CA ASN A 56 -8.69 -3.25 -1.74
C ASN A 56 -9.08 -3.79 -0.34
N THR A 57 -8.17 -4.44 0.38
CA THR A 57 -8.43 -4.94 1.72
C THR A 57 -8.69 -3.81 2.72
N ILE A 58 -7.88 -2.73 2.67
CA ILE A 58 -8.07 -1.54 3.51
C ILE A 58 -9.43 -0.91 3.26
N GLN A 59 -9.78 -0.68 2.00
CA GLN A 59 -11.06 -0.08 1.61
C GLN A 59 -12.24 -0.96 2.03
N ASP A 60 -12.17 -2.27 1.81
CA ASP A 60 -13.24 -3.21 2.15
C ASP A 60 -13.48 -3.30 3.67
N ILE A 61 -12.43 -3.28 4.47
CA ILE A 61 -12.55 -3.23 5.93
C ILE A 61 -13.32 -1.98 6.36
N ILE A 62 -12.98 -0.82 5.82
CA ILE A 62 -13.62 0.45 6.17
C ILE A 62 -15.08 0.45 5.70
N ILE A 63 -15.35 0.05 4.46
CA ILE A 63 -16.72 0.09 3.92
C ILE A 63 -17.65 -0.90 4.61
N ARG A 64 -17.17 -2.11 4.97
CA ARG A 64 -17.95 -3.08 5.76
C ARG A 64 -18.23 -2.55 7.16
N PHE A 65 -17.23 -1.97 7.81
CA PHE A 65 -17.43 -1.31 9.11
C PHE A 65 -18.49 -0.21 9.03
N LYS A 66 -18.39 0.72 8.09
CA LYS A 66 -19.34 1.83 7.92
C LYS A 66 -20.75 1.35 7.58
N ARG A 67 -20.88 0.29 6.76
CA ARG A 67 -22.18 -0.33 6.47
C ARG A 67 -22.84 -0.88 7.73
N MET A 68 -22.08 -1.58 8.56
CA MET A 68 -22.56 -2.10 9.86
C MET A 68 -22.81 -0.98 10.88
N ASP A 69 -22.07 0.13 10.81
CA ASP A 69 -22.23 1.31 11.70
C ASP A 69 -23.42 2.21 11.31
N GLY A 70 -24.17 1.81 10.26
CA GLY A 70 -25.46 2.41 9.92
C GLY A 70 -25.44 3.39 8.75
N TYR A 71 -24.29 3.64 8.11
CA TYR A 71 -24.21 4.50 6.93
C TYR A 71 -24.83 3.83 5.68
N GLU A 72 -25.23 4.63 4.71
CA GLU A 72 -25.46 4.18 3.36
C GLU A 72 -24.10 4.13 2.65
N ALA A 73 -23.49 2.94 2.64
CA ALA A 73 -22.08 2.79 2.31
C ALA A 73 -21.90 2.40 0.83
N LEU A 74 -21.41 3.32 0.01
CA LEU A 74 -21.07 3.10 -1.39
C LEU A 74 -19.57 2.88 -1.56
N TRP A 75 -19.19 1.74 -2.10
CA TRP A 75 -17.85 1.50 -2.64
C TRP A 75 -17.95 1.23 -4.14
N LEU A 76 -17.58 2.23 -4.94
CA LEU A 76 -17.72 2.20 -6.40
C LEU A 76 -16.45 1.61 -7.03
N PRO A 77 -16.55 0.44 -7.72
CA PRO A 77 -15.45 -0.19 -8.41
C PRO A 77 -15.31 0.30 -9.84
N GLY A 78 -14.14 0.11 -10.43
CA GLY A 78 -13.92 0.33 -11.86
C GLY A 78 -12.52 0.01 -12.31
N THR A 79 -12.25 0.33 -13.59
CA THR A 79 -10.95 0.13 -14.23
C THR A 79 -10.57 1.34 -15.07
N ASP A 80 -9.26 1.56 -15.25
CA ASP A 80 -8.70 2.64 -16.07
C ASP A 80 -8.13 2.09 -17.37
N HIS A 81 -8.39 2.79 -18.47
CA HIS A 81 -7.90 2.44 -19.81
C HIS A 81 -6.38 2.60 -19.95
N ALA A 82 -5.75 3.41 -19.10
CA ALA A 82 -4.30 3.53 -18.95
C ALA A 82 -3.52 3.76 -20.26
N SER A 83 -3.99 4.69 -21.09
CA SER A 83 -3.55 4.99 -22.47
C SER A 83 -2.14 4.48 -22.86
N ILE A 84 -1.06 5.13 -22.45
CA ILE A 84 0.33 4.73 -22.82
C ILE A 84 0.64 3.27 -22.43
N ALA A 85 0.25 2.90 -21.20
CA ALA A 85 0.63 1.60 -20.65
C ALA A 85 -0.07 0.43 -21.36
N THR A 86 -1.34 0.62 -21.73
CA THR A 86 -2.14 -0.38 -22.47
C THR A 86 -1.69 -0.44 -23.93
N GLU A 87 -1.48 0.72 -24.56
CA GLU A 87 -1.01 0.78 -25.95
C GLU A 87 0.33 0.05 -26.12
N LEU A 88 1.29 0.24 -25.20
CA LEU A 88 2.57 -0.50 -25.25
C LEU A 88 2.38 -2.01 -25.18
N LYS A 89 1.45 -2.51 -24.36
CA LYS A 89 1.17 -3.96 -24.26
C LYS A 89 0.61 -4.53 -25.56
N ILE A 90 -0.23 -3.78 -26.24
CA ILE A 90 -0.81 -4.18 -27.53
C ILE A 90 0.29 -4.14 -28.61
N VAL A 91 1.13 -3.10 -28.63
CA VAL A 91 2.26 -3.00 -29.54
C VAL A 91 3.25 -4.15 -29.33
N ASP A 92 3.56 -4.51 -28.06
CA ASP A 92 4.43 -5.66 -27.74
C ASP A 92 3.83 -6.98 -28.26
N GLN A 93 2.52 -7.16 -28.12
CA GLN A 93 1.82 -8.32 -28.66
C GLN A 93 1.88 -8.35 -30.19
N MET A 94 1.61 -7.22 -30.85
CA MET A 94 1.70 -7.09 -32.30
C MET A 94 3.10 -7.38 -32.83
N LYS A 95 4.14 -6.88 -32.15
CA LYS A 95 5.55 -7.21 -32.51
C LYS A 95 5.83 -8.70 -32.45
N ALA A 96 5.30 -9.41 -31.45
CA ALA A 96 5.43 -10.85 -31.34
C ALA A 96 4.69 -11.60 -32.50
N GLU A 97 3.65 -10.98 -33.06
CA GLU A 97 2.92 -11.46 -34.26
C GLU A 97 3.59 -11.01 -35.58
N GLY A 98 4.65 -10.18 -35.54
CA GLY A 98 5.32 -9.62 -36.72
C GLY A 98 4.56 -8.45 -37.35
N LEU A 99 3.67 -7.80 -36.63
CA LEU A 99 2.83 -6.70 -37.11
C LEU A 99 3.23 -5.35 -36.48
N THR A 100 3.00 -4.29 -37.27
CA THR A 100 3.14 -2.89 -36.84
C THR A 100 1.77 -2.19 -36.79
N LYS A 101 1.70 -1.01 -36.16
CA LYS A 101 0.48 -0.20 -36.16
C LYS A 101 0.02 0.16 -37.58
N ASN A 102 0.96 0.42 -38.50
CA ASN A 102 0.67 0.78 -39.89
C ASN A 102 0.03 -0.39 -40.67
N ASP A 103 0.38 -1.64 -40.33
CA ASP A 103 -0.19 -2.82 -41.02
C ASP A 103 -1.67 -3.02 -40.70
N VAL A 104 -2.13 -2.65 -39.49
CA VAL A 104 -3.51 -2.84 -39.05
C VAL A 104 -4.37 -1.58 -39.13
N GLY A 105 -3.76 -0.40 -39.21
CA GLY A 105 -4.44 0.88 -39.16
C GLY A 105 -5.06 1.19 -37.79
N ARG A 106 -5.63 2.39 -37.64
CA ARG A 106 -6.21 2.85 -36.36
C ARG A 106 -7.37 1.96 -35.89
N ASP A 107 -8.27 1.63 -36.79
CA ASP A 107 -9.48 0.83 -36.44
C ASP A 107 -9.10 -0.59 -36.01
N GLY A 108 -8.24 -1.29 -36.75
CA GLY A 108 -7.75 -2.60 -36.36
C GLY A 108 -6.93 -2.61 -35.08
N PHE A 109 -6.23 -1.51 -34.79
CA PHE A 109 -5.57 -1.34 -33.51
C PHE A 109 -6.58 -1.16 -32.36
N LEU A 110 -7.61 -0.36 -32.53
CA LEU A 110 -8.67 -0.14 -31.53
C LEU A 110 -9.46 -1.41 -31.25
N GLU A 111 -9.76 -2.23 -32.25
CA GLU A 111 -10.38 -3.54 -32.05
C GLU A 111 -9.52 -4.43 -31.11
N ARG A 112 -8.22 -4.47 -31.32
CA ARG A 112 -7.28 -5.20 -30.44
C ARG A 112 -7.24 -4.61 -29.03
N ALA A 113 -7.29 -3.28 -28.90
CA ALA A 113 -7.31 -2.60 -27.61
C ALA A 113 -8.58 -2.91 -26.81
N TRP A 114 -9.73 -2.94 -27.44
CA TRP A 114 -10.98 -3.36 -26.82
C TRP A 114 -10.97 -4.83 -26.41
N ALA A 115 -10.49 -5.73 -27.28
CA ALA A 115 -10.34 -7.15 -26.95
C ALA A 115 -9.42 -7.38 -25.74
N TRP A 116 -8.30 -6.65 -25.69
CA TRP A 116 -7.40 -6.65 -24.54
C TRP A 116 -8.09 -6.18 -23.26
N THR A 117 -8.80 -5.07 -23.34
CA THR A 117 -9.52 -4.45 -22.22
C THR A 117 -10.60 -5.39 -21.65
N HIS A 118 -11.39 -6.03 -22.50
CA HIS A 118 -12.39 -7.02 -22.07
C HIS A 118 -11.74 -8.21 -21.37
N LYS A 119 -10.64 -8.72 -21.89
CA LYS A 119 -9.92 -9.86 -21.31
C LYS A 119 -9.37 -9.53 -19.91
N TYR A 120 -8.62 -8.45 -19.78
CA TYR A 120 -7.93 -8.12 -18.53
C TYR A 120 -8.84 -7.40 -17.52
N GLY A 121 -9.80 -6.61 -17.97
CA GLY A 121 -10.84 -6.03 -17.11
C GLY A 121 -11.66 -7.11 -16.42
N GLY A 122 -12.10 -8.15 -17.16
CA GLY A 122 -12.78 -9.31 -16.60
C GLY A 122 -11.92 -10.05 -15.56
N ARG A 123 -10.61 -10.23 -15.83
CA ARG A 123 -9.67 -10.87 -14.90
C ARG A 123 -9.49 -10.08 -13.60
N ILE A 124 -9.39 -8.75 -13.70
CA ILE A 124 -9.29 -7.86 -12.54
C ILE A 124 -10.51 -8.00 -11.64
N VAL A 125 -11.72 -7.95 -12.22
CA VAL A 125 -12.97 -8.11 -11.48
C VAL A 125 -13.06 -9.48 -10.79
N GLU A 126 -12.64 -10.54 -11.47
CA GLU A 126 -12.56 -11.88 -10.88
C GLU A 126 -11.62 -11.91 -9.66
N GLN A 127 -10.42 -11.34 -9.78
CA GLN A 127 -9.46 -11.26 -8.67
C GLN A 127 -10.02 -10.49 -7.48
N GLN A 128 -10.70 -9.37 -7.72
CA GLN A 128 -11.34 -8.58 -6.67
C GLN A 128 -12.47 -9.36 -5.98
N LYS A 129 -13.32 -10.02 -6.74
CA LYS A 129 -14.39 -10.86 -6.19
C LYS A 129 -13.85 -12.03 -5.35
N ARG A 130 -12.80 -12.68 -5.83
CA ARG A 130 -12.11 -13.76 -5.09
C ARG A 130 -11.44 -13.27 -3.79
N LEU A 131 -10.98 -12.02 -3.74
CA LEU A 131 -10.50 -11.37 -2.51
C LEU A 131 -11.64 -11.05 -1.53
N GLY A 132 -12.90 -11.11 -1.96
CA GLY A 132 -14.06 -10.83 -1.14
C GLY A 132 -14.46 -9.37 -1.04
N THR A 133 -14.10 -8.54 -2.02
CA THR A 133 -14.45 -7.11 -2.03
C THR A 133 -15.97 -6.90 -2.08
N SER A 134 -16.48 -6.01 -1.24
CA SER A 134 -17.91 -5.69 -1.14
C SER A 134 -18.30 -4.43 -1.92
N CYS A 135 -17.81 -4.34 -3.15
CA CYS A 135 -18.11 -3.24 -4.06
C CYS A 135 -19.55 -3.29 -4.57
N ASP A 136 -20.12 -2.15 -4.86
CA ASP A 136 -21.38 -2.07 -5.62
C ASP A 136 -21.11 -2.34 -7.11
N TRP A 137 -21.14 -3.62 -7.49
CA TRP A 137 -20.86 -4.06 -8.85
C TRP A 137 -21.92 -3.61 -9.87
N SER A 138 -23.08 -3.15 -9.43
CA SER A 138 -24.10 -2.56 -10.32
C SER A 138 -23.68 -1.19 -10.85
N LYS A 139 -22.70 -0.55 -10.18
CA LYS A 139 -22.12 0.76 -10.52
C LYS A 139 -20.69 0.65 -11.05
N GLN A 140 -20.25 -0.57 -11.41
CA GLN A 140 -18.93 -0.75 -12.01
C GLN A 140 -18.76 0.17 -13.22
N ALA A 141 -17.64 0.91 -13.25
CA ALA A 141 -17.35 1.87 -14.31
C ALA A 141 -15.99 1.60 -14.98
N PHE A 142 -15.89 1.99 -16.23
CA PHE A 142 -14.65 2.02 -17.00
C PHE A 142 -14.40 3.43 -17.50
N THR A 143 -13.18 3.94 -17.40
CA THR A 143 -12.90 5.33 -17.75
C THR A 143 -13.28 5.75 -19.18
N MET A 144 -13.45 4.79 -20.11
CA MET A 144 -13.93 5.04 -21.47
C MET A 144 -15.40 4.68 -21.70
N ASP A 145 -16.19 4.42 -20.65
CA ASP A 145 -17.62 4.28 -20.77
C ASP A 145 -18.24 5.57 -21.34
N GLU A 146 -19.36 5.46 -22.05
CA GLU A 146 -20.02 6.55 -22.74
C GLU A 146 -20.30 7.74 -21.82
N ASN A 147 -20.82 7.51 -20.62
CA ASN A 147 -21.09 8.56 -19.62
C ASN A 147 -19.81 9.27 -19.15
N LEU A 148 -18.72 8.50 -18.95
CA LEU A 148 -17.44 9.05 -18.50
C LEU A 148 -16.76 9.81 -19.64
N SER A 149 -16.86 9.31 -20.87
CA SER A 149 -16.39 10.00 -22.07
C SER A 149 -17.10 11.32 -22.30
N ALA A 150 -18.43 11.37 -22.09
CA ALA A 150 -19.21 12.61 -22.13
C ALA A 150 -18.76 13.62 -21.06
N ALA A 151 -18.41 13.14 -19.86
CA ALA A 151 -17.86 13.99 -18.81
C ALA A 151 -16.48 14.57 -19.18
N VAL A 152 -15.61 13.77 -19.82
CA VAL A 152 -14.30 14.20 -20.32
C VAL A 152 -14.46 15.32 -21.36
N GLN A 153 -15.33 15.12 -22.33
CA GLN A 153 -15.62 16.13 -23.36
C GLN A 153 -16.16 17.43 -22.76
N GLU A 154 -17.12 17.31 -21.84
CA GLU A 154 -17.71 18.46 -21.17
C GLU A 154 -16.67 19.29 -20.42
N VAL A 155 -15.80 18.60 -19.62
CA VAL A 155 -14.74 19.28 -18.86
C VAL A 155 -13.71 19.94 -19.79
N PHE A 156 -13.29 19.25 -20.85
CA PHE A 156 -12.37 19.80 -21.84
C PHE A 156 -12.93 21.10 -22.44
N ILE A 157 -14.17 21.07 -22.91
CA ILE A 157 -14.82 22.24 -23.53
C ILE A 157 -14.96 23.40 -22.55
N ARG A 158 -15.45 23.15 -21.35
CA ARG A 158 -15.58 24.18 -20.29
C ARG A 158 -14.24 24.85 -19.96
N LEU A 159 -13.18 24.06 -19.81
CA LEU A 159 -11.85 24.60 -19.54
C LEU A 159 -11.29 25.40 -20.74
N TYR A 160 -11.57 24.94 -21.97
CA TYR A 160 -11.18 25.66 -23.18
C TYR A 160 -11.92 27.00 -23.29
N GLU A 161 -13.24 27.05 -23.10
CA GLU A 161 -14.03 28.25 -23.12
C GLU A 161 -13.60 29.29 -22.06
N LYS A 162 -13.11 28.79 -20.90
CA LYS A 162 -12.51 29.64 -19.85
C LYS A 162 -11.08 30.10 -20.15
N GLY A 163 -10.49 29.65 -21.26
CA GLY A 163 -9.08 29.93 -21.60
C GLY A 163 -8.07 29.18 -20.71
N LEU A 164 -8.51 28.16 -19.96
CA LEU A 164 -7.65 27.35 -19.14
C LEU A 164 -7.03 26.16 -19.90
N ILE A 165 -7.63 25.74 -21.01
CA ILE A 165 -7.02 24.85 -21.99
C ILE A 165 -6.62 25.66 -23.20
N TYR A 166 -5.39 25.48 -23.68
CA TYR A 166 -4.86 26.15 -24.86
C TYR A 166 -3.97 25.19 -25.66
N ARG A 167 -3.80 25.48 -26.96
CA ARG A 167 -2.85 24.80 -27.85
C ARG A 167 -1.70 25.72 -28.17
N GLY A 168 -0.47 25.29 -28.00
CA GLY A 168 0.69 26.15 -28.24
C GLY A 168 2.00 25.37 -28.39
N ASP A 169 2.98 26.08 -28.97
CA ASP A 169 4.34 25.57 -29.08
C ASP A 169 5.05 25.78 -27.75
N ARG A 170 5.46 24.68 -27.15
CA ARG A 170 6.20 24.63 -25.88
C ARG A 170 7.26 23.55 -25.94
N ILE A 171 8.29 23.71 -25.14
CA ILE A 171 9.20 22.60 -24.91
C ILE A 171 8.54 21.57 -23.99
N ILE A 172 8.56 20.33 -24.42
CA ILE A 172 7.92 19.20 -23.72
C ILE A 172 8.92 18.08 -23.54
N ASN A 173 8.61 17.19 -22.62
CA ASN A 173 9.30 15.91 -22.45
C ASN A 173 8.76 14.93 -23.52
N TRP A 174 9.57 14.61 -24.49
CA TRP A 174 9.21 13.65 -25.54
C TRP A 174 9.85 12.28 -25.29
N CYS A 175 9.10 11.19 -25.41
CA CYS A 175 9.63 9.84 -25.34
C CYS A 175 9.83 9.26 -26.75
N PRO A 176 11.10 9.10 -27.25
CA PRO A 176 11.34 8.51 -28.56
C PRO A 176 10.95 7.05 -28.68
N GLY A 177 10.86 6.33 -27.53
CA GLY A 177 10.47 4.92 -27.53
C GLY A 177 8.95 4.70 -27.54
N CYS A 178 8.17 5.61 -26.92
CA CYS A 178 6.71 5.57 -26.92
C CYS A 178 6.12 6.42 -28.05
N HIS A 179 6.92 7.28 -28.71
CA HIS A 179 6.52 8.27 -29.71
C HIS A 179 5.39 9.19 -29.23
N THR A 180 5.52 9.70 -28.01
CA THR A 180 4.51 10.58 -27.41
C THR A 180 5.10 11.57 -26.41
N ALA A 181 4.39 12.68 -26.21
CA ALA A 181 4.65 13.65 -25.18
C ALA A 181 4.39 13.03 -23.77
N LEU A 182 5.17 13.47 -22.80
CA LEU A 182 5.03 13.14 -21.39
C LEU A 182 4.82 14.41 -20.57
N SER A 183 4.06 14.32 -19.51
CA SER A 183 4.02 15.35 -18.46
C SER A 183 5.27 15.26 -17.57
N ASP A 184 5.61 16.33 -16.85
CA ASP A 184 6.76 16.33 -15.93
C ASP A 184 6.70 15.19 -14.87
N ALA A 185 5.48 14.84 -14.46
CA ALA A 185 5.25 13.77 -13.51
C ALA A 185 5.58 12.35 -14.06
N GLU A 186 5.62 12.19 -15.38
CA GLU A 186 5.89 10.91 -16.07
C GLU A 186 7.36 10.70 -16.40
N VAL A 187 8.24 11.59 -15.95
CA VAL A 187 9.69 11.52 -16.12
C VAL A 187 10.33 11.13 -14.80
N GLU A 188 11.05 10.01 -14.79
CA GLU A 188 11.86 9.56 -13.64
C GLU A 188 13.32 9.93 -13.87
N TYR A 189 13.98 10.46 -12.85
CA TYR A 189 15.37 10.86 -12.93
C TYR A 189 16.28 9.82 -12.30
N THR A 190 17.25 9.34 -13.10
CA THR A 190 18.27 8.39 -12.64
C THR A 190 19.67 9.00 -12.79
N GLU A 191 20.50 8.84 -11.75
CA GLU A 191 21.90 9.27 -11.83
C GLU A 191 22.66 8.35 -12.80
N LYS A 192 23.33 8.95 -13.81
CA LYS A 192 24.14 8.22 -14.78
C LYS A 192 25.55 8.78 -14.85
N ASP A 193 26.51 7.88 -15.02
CA ASP A 193 27.87 8.24 -15.38
C ASP A 193 27.92 8.77 -16.82
N SER A 194 28.52 9.94 -17.01
CA SER A 194 28.64 10.62 -18.30
C SER A 194 29.93 11.44 -18.32
N PHE A 195 30.03 12.36 -19.23
CA PHE A 195 31.14 13.28 -19.36
C PHE A 195 30.62 14.71 -19.51
N LEU A 196 31.47 15.64 -19.16
CA LEU A 196 31.31 17.06 -19.44
C LEU A 196 32.35 17.43 -20.49
N TRP A 197 31.86 17.78 -21.69
CA TRP A 197 32.71 18.16 -22.82
C TRP A 197 32.90 19.67 -22.84
N HIS A 198 34.15 20.14 -22.76
CA HIS A 198 34.52 21.54 -22.83
C HIS A 198 34.85 21.89 -24.26
N ILE A 199 34.08 22.79 -24.90
CA ILE A 199 34.14 23.09 -26.33
C ILE A 199 34.40 24.57 -26.52
N ARG A 200 35.31 24.91 -27.42
CA ARG A 200 35.73 26.27 -27.76
C ARG A 200 34.87 26.82 -28.89
N TYR A 201 34.23 27.98 -28.65
CA TYR A 201 33.49 28.75 -29.64
C TYR A 201 34.29 29.96 -30.05
N PRO A 202 34.82 30.06 -31.24
CA PRO A 202 35.59 31.22 -31.70
C PRO A 202 34.76 32.50 -31.77
N VAL A 203 35.34 33.62 -31.40
CA VAL A 203 34.74 34.94 -31.65
C VAL A 203 35.09 35.34 -33.08
N LYS A 204 34.08 35.75 -33.87
CA LYS A 204 34.24 36.15 -35.26
C LYS A 204 35.27 37.28 -35.38
N ASP A 205 36.16 37.20 -36.35
CA ASP A 205 37.22 38.18 -36.69
C ASP A 205 38.13 38.47 -35.48
N SER A 206 38.42 37.49 -34.62
CA SER A 206 39.24 37.65 -33.43
C SER A 206 39.92 36.30 -33.06
N ASP A 207 41.09 36.39 -32.38
CA ASP A 207 41.75 35.23 -31.80
C ASP A 207 41.14 34.78 -30.48
N LYS A 208 40.15 35.48 -29.97
CA LYS A 208 39.43 35.14 -28.75
C LYS A 208 38.40 34.02 -28.98
N TYR A 209 38.07 33.33 -27.91
CA TYR A 209 37.06 32.27 -27.93
C TYR A 209 36.33 32.22 -26.57
N VAL A 210 35.15 31.62 -26.57
CA VAL A 210 34.42 31.28 -25.36
C VAL A 210 34.45 29.76 -25.21
N VAL A 211 34.70 29.27 -23.99
CA VAL A 211 34.61 27.83 -23.69
C VAL A 211 33.28 27.55 -23.00
N ILE A 212 32.47 26.69 -23.58
CA ILE A 212 31.28 26.15 -22.94
C ILE A 212 31.54 24.72 -22.45
N ALA A 213 30.75 24.25 -21.49
CA ALA A 213 30.76 22.86 -21.04
C ALA A 213 29.35 22.25 -21.17
N THR A 214 29.26 21.08 -21.77
CA THR A 214 27.97 20.43 -22.01
C THR A 214 28.05 18.93 -21.78
N THR A 215 26.94 18.34 -21.31
CA THR A 215 26.75 16.87 -21.25
C THR A 215 26.11 16.32 -22.52
N ARG A 216 25.69 17.19 -23.46
CA ARG A 216 24.95 16.85 -24.67
C ARG A 216 25.57 17.51 -25.91
N PRO A 217 26.78 17.11 -26.37
CA PRO A 217 27.43 17.70 -27.51
C PRO A 217 26.65 17.54 -28.82
N GLU A 218 25.81 16.50 -28.95
CA GLU A 218 24.94 16.30 -30.13
C GLU A 218 23.93 17.40 -30.37
N THR A 219 23.51 18.13 -29.33
CA THR A 219 22.55 19.24 -29.47
C THR A 219 23.22 20.56 -29.90
N LEU A 220 24.56 20.64 -29.87
CA LEU A 220 25.33 21.81 -30.33
C LEU A 220 24.89 22.24 -31.74
N LEU A 221 24.52 21.32 -32.58
CA LEU A 221 24.07 21.61 -33.94
C LEU A 221 22.87 22.56 -34.03
N GLY A 222 22.06 22.64 -32.96
CA GLY A 222 20.91 23.51 -32.81
C GLY A 222 21.14 24.75 -31.96
N ASP A 223 22.38 25.06 -31.60
CA ASP A 223 22.68 26.26 -30.79
C ASP A 223 22.41 27.56 -31.57
N THR A 224 21.73 28.49 -30.90
CA THR A 224 21.37 29.79 -31.48
C THR A 224 21.97 30.98 -30.72
N ALA A 225 22.59 30.74 -29.56
CA ALA A 225 23.34 31.74 -28.81
C ALA A 225 24.31 31.03 -27.83
N VAL A 226 25.25 31.83 -27.28
CA VAL A 226 25.90 31.52 -26.00
C VAL A 226 25.56 32.63 -25.02
N ALA A 227 25.15 32.25 -23.80
CA ALA A 227 24.81 33.19 -22.73
C ALA A 227 25.92 33.27 -21.69
N VAL A 228 26.13 34.46 -21.13
CA VAL A 228 27.02 34.71 -20.00
C VAL A 228 26.34 35.66 -19.00
N ASN A 229 26.73 35.60 -17.74
CA ASN A 229 26.19 36.54 -16.77
C ASN A 229 26.69 37.96 -17.06
N PRO A 230 25.81 38.97 -17.08
CA PRO A 230 26.20 40.38 -17.37
C PRO A 230 27.24 40.94 -16.40
N LYS A 231 27.39 40.35 -15.21
CA LYS A 231 28.35 40.77 -14.18
C LYS A 231 29.66 39.97 -14.23
N ASP A 232 29.84 39.06 -15.20
CA ASP A 232 31.04 38.23 -15.32
C ASP A 232 32.14 39.01 -16.07
N GLU A 233 33.11 39.51 -15.34
CA GLU A 233 34.23 40.33 -15.89
C GLU A 233 35.04 39.58 -16.94
N ARG A 234 35.03 38.22 -16.96
CA ARG A 234 35.77 37.40 -17.92
C ARG A 234 35.32 37.61 -19.36
N TYR A 235 34.04 37.97 -19.57
CA TYR A 235 33.40 38.08 -20.87
C TYR A 235 33.06 39.52 -21.27
N LYS A 236 33.37 40.51 -20.45
CA LYS A 236 32.98 41.92 -20.64
C LYS A 236 33.42 42.48 -22.00
N ASP A 237 34.64 42.14 -22.43
CA ASP A 237 35.21 42.68 -23.66
C ASP A 237 34.64 42.06 -24.92
N ILE A 238 33.99 40.93 -24.82
CA ILE A 238 33.45 40.17 -25.95
C ILE A 238 31.93 40.07 -25.91
N LEU A 239 31.29 40.60 -24.89
CA LEU A 239 29.82 40.61 -24.77
C LEU A 239 29.19 41.34 -25.96
N GLY A 240 28.13 40.74 -26.55
CA GLY A 240 27.44 41.26 -27.71
C GLY A 240 28.15 41.00 -29.04
N LYS A 241 29.34 40.35 -29.05
CA LYS A 241 30.01 39.93 -30.27
C LYS A 241 29.39 38.62 -30.84
N THR A 242 29.68 38.38 -32.10
CA THR A 242 29.27 37.19 -32.83
C THR A 242 30.29 36.06 -32.58
N LEU A 243 29.81 34.87 -32.30
CA LEU A 243 30.57 33.62 -32.21
C LEU A 243 30.33 32.77 -33.47
N ILE A 244 31.30 31.96 -33.82
CA ILE A 244 31.16 30.93 -34.86
C ILE A 244 30.89 29.60 -34.17
N LEU A 245 29.72 29.00 -34.48
CA LEU A 245 29.37 27.69 -33.97
C LEU A 245 30.29 26.64 -34.58
N PRO A 246 31.03 25.87 -33.73
CA PRO A 246 31.92 24.79 -34.24
C PRO A 246 31.14 23.80 -35.11
N ILE A 247 31.82 23.13 -36.01
CA ILE A 247 31.26 22.12 -36.94
C ILE A 247 30.31 22.71 -38.00
N VAL A 248 29.34 23.55 -37.57
CA VAL A 248 28.26 24.06 -38.42
C VAL A 248 28.69 25.32 -39.14
N GLY A 249 29.54 26.14 -38.52
CA GLY A 249 29.97 27.46 -39.09
C GLY A 249 28.93 28.56 -39.01
N ARG A 250 27.80 28.32 -38.32
CA ARG A 250 26.71 29.32 -38.15
C ARG A 250 27.19 30.47 -37.22
N GLU A 251 26.83 31.69 -37.55
CA GLU A 251 27.03 32.86 -36.70
C GLU A 251 25.96 32.90 -35.63
N ILE A 252 26.35 33.00 -34.35
CA ILE A 252 25.45 33.10 -33.21
C ILE A 252 25.91 34.22 -32.25
N PRO A 253 24.98 34.92 -31.56
CA PRO A 253 25.33 36.00 -30.66
C PRO A 253 25.84 35.50 -29.30
N LEU A 254 26.75 36.26 -28.67
CA LEU A 254 27.07 36.16 -27.23
C LEU A 254 26.16 37.12 -26.48
N ILE A 255 25.20 36.57 -25.73
CA ILE A 255 24.16 37.35 -25.04
C ILE A 255 24.43 37.42 -23.54
N ALA A 256 23.83 38.43 -22.87
CA ALA A 256 23.84 38.60 -21.41
C ALA A 256 22.53 38.06 -20.83
N ASP A 257 22.58 37.10 -19.88
CA ASP A 257 21.42 36.62 -19.18
C ASP A 257 21.79 36.20 -17.73
N ASP A 258 21.00 36.65 -16.75
CA ASP A 258 21.20 36.34 -15.33
C ASP A 258 21.01 34.86 -15.03
N TYR A 259 20.50 34.05 -15.95
CA TYR A 259 20.42 32.59 -15.87
C TYR A 259 21.82 31.93 -15.65
N CYS A 260 22.88 32.54 -16.17
CA CYS A 260 24.24 32.01 -16.08
C CYS A 260 24.88 32.29 -14.71
N GLU A 261 25.31 31.24 -14.02
CA GLU A 261 26.00 31.37 -12.72
C GLU A 261 27.51 31.59 -12.93
N ILE A 262 28.04 32.70 -12.38
CA ILE A 262 29.45 33.11 -12.55
C ILE A 262 30.45 32.08 -12.01
N GLY A 263 30.08 31.39 -10.92
CA GLY A 263 30.94 30.42 -10.23
C GLY A 263 30.83 28.99 -10.72
N PHE A 264 29.92 28.71 -11.65
CA PHE A 264 29.69 27.34 -12.13
C PHE A 264 30.37 27.10 -13.49
N GLY A 265 31.17 26.03 -13.54
CA GLY A 265 31.86 25.63 -14.78
C GLY A 265 32.65 26.76 -15.43
N THR A 266 32.41 27.02 -16.71
CA THR A 266 33.04 28.09 -17.47
C THR A 266 32.36 29.46 -17.28
N GLY A 267 31.15 29.48 -16.70
CA GLY A 267 30.29 30.68 -16.60
C GLY A 267 29.61 31.04 -17.92
N ALA A 268 29.84 30.29 -18.99
CA ALA A 268 29.21 30.47 -20.30
C ALA A 268 28.38 29.22 -20.62
N VAL A 269 27.14 29.41 -21.06
CA VAL A 269 26.18 28.36 -21.36
C VAL A 269 25.78 28.45 -22.82
N LYS A 270 25.87 27.35 -23.56
CA LYS A 270 25.28 27.25 -24.90
C LYS A 270 23.76 27.30 -24.80
N ILE A 271 23.11 27.97 -25.70
CA ILE A 271 21.65 28.09 -25.73
C ILE A 271 21.07 27.36 -26.93
N THR A 272 20.33 26.26 -26.62
CA THR A 272 19.68 25.41 -27.63
C THR A 272 18.17 25.36 -27.33
N PRO A 273 17.40 26.38 -27.75
CA PRO A 273 15.99 26.54 -27.34
C PRO A 273 15.10 25.32 -27.70
N ALA A 274 15.49 24.55 -28.72
CA ALA A 274 14.72 23.38 -29.14
C ALA A 274 14.90 22.14 -28.23
N HIS A 275 15.96 22.07 -27.40
CA HIS A 275 16.39 20.83 -26.72
C HIS A 275 16.72 20.96 -25.23
N ASP A 276 16.47 22.12 -24.64
CA ASP A 276 16.59 22.32 -23.18
C ASP A 276 15.51 23.32 -22.69
N PRO A 277 14.78 22.98 -21.59
CA PRO A 277 13.71 23.83 -21.07
C PRO A 277 14.17 25.21 -20.60
N ASN A 278 15.36 25.31 -20.03
CA ASN A 278 15.90 26.61 -19.57
C ASN A 278 16.37 27.43 -20.76
N ASP A 279 17.02 26.79 -21.74
CA ASP A 279 17.45 27.44 -22.97
C ASP A 279 16.24 27.96 -23.78
N PHE A 280 15.12 27.25 -23.74
CA PHE A 280 13.86 27.72 -24.37
C PHE A 280 13.38 29.01 -23.75
N GLU A 281 13.39 29.14 -22.42
CA GLU A 281 12.99 30.37 -21.73
C GLU A 281 13.98 31.51 -22.01
N VAL A 282 15.28 31.24 -22.09
CA VAL A 282 16.29 32.22 -22.54
C VAL A 282 16.00 32.62 -23.96
N GLY A 283 15.71 31.65 -24.84
CA GLY A 283 15.36 31.87 -26.24
C GLY A 283 14.16 32.80 -26.42
N LEU A 284 13.10 32.65 -25.63
CA LEU A 284 11.93 33.54 -25.63
C LEU A 284 12.28 34.95 -25.20
N ARG A 285 13.10 35.15 -24.15
CA ARG A 285 13.52 36.47 -23.66
C ARG A 285 14.37 37.23 -24.67
N HIS A 286 15.19 36.52 -25.42
CA HIS A 286 16.12 37.07 -26.38
C HIS A 286 15.67 36.97 -27.85
N ASN A 287 14.44 36.44 -28.08
CA ASN A 287 13.88 36.21 -29.43
C ASN A 287 14.82 35.42 -30.34
N LEU A 288 15.37 34.30 -29.81
CA LEU A 288 16.28 33.42 -30.54
C LEU A 288 15.51 32.40 -31.39
N ASP A 289 16.14 31.98 -32.49
CA ASP A 289 15.61 30.92 -33.33
C ASP A 289 15.52 29.57 -32.57
N VAL A 290 14.53 28.78 -32.94
CA VAL A 290 14.31 27.43 -32.40
C VAL A 290 14.66 26.40 -33.48
N ILE A 291 15.85 25.79 -33.39
CA ILE A 291 16.36 24.85 -34.38
C ILE A 291 16.33 23.45 -33.80
N ARG A 292 15.36 22.66 -34.23
CA ARG A 292 15.25 21.25 -33.82
C ARG A 292 16.21 20.39 -34.67
N VAL A 293 17.04 19.56 -34.03
CA VAL A 293 18.05 18.74 -34.71
C VAL A 293 17.78 17.23 -34.69
N MET A 294 16.67 16.81 -34.08
CA MET A 294 16.21 15.42 -33.99
C MET A 294 14.76 15.30 -34.43
N ASP A 295 14.39 14.16 -35.00
CA ASP A 295 13.01 13.79 -35.29
C ASP A 295 12.31 13.18 -34.05
N ASP A 296 11.08 12.70 -34.22
CA ASP A 296 10.27 12.12 -33.14
C ASP A 296 10.79 10.75 -32.65
N SER A 297 11.69 10.10 -33.42
CA SER A 297 12.36 8.88 -33.03
C SER A 297 13.70 9.11 -32.30
N GLY A 298 14.08 10.38 -32.11
CA GLY A 298 15.39 10.74 -31.57
C GLY A 298 16.54 10.49 -32.55
N ILE A 299 16.23 10.42 -33.83
CA ILE A 299 17.20 10.33 -34.95
C ILE A 299 17.52 11.74 -35.41
N MET A 300 18.78 12.00 -35.70
CA MET A 300 19.25 13.30 -36.19
C MET A 300 18.59 13.62 -37.52
N ASN A 301 17.94 14.80 -37.64
CA ASN A 301 17.22 15.26 -38.82
C ASN A 301 18.11 16.06 -39.79
N GLU A 302 17.50 16.67 -40.82
CA GLU A 302 18.18 17.45 -41.84
C GLU A 302 19.00 18.63 -41.29
N ASN A 303 18.57 19.25 -40.15
CA ASN A 303 19.29 20.35 -39.52
C ASN A 303 20.62 19.89 -38.88
N ALA A 304 20.81 18.59 -38.70
CA ALA A 304 22.05 18.02 -38.20
C ALA A 304 23.15 17.88 -39.29
N GLY A 305 22.86 18.22 -40.51
CA GLY A 305 23.81 18.21 -41.63
C GLY A 305 24.38 16.80 -41.86
N LYS A 306 25.74 16.65 -41.82
CA LYS A 306 26.39 15.35 -42.08
C LYS A 306 26.05 14.24 -41.08
N TYR A 307 25.42 14.58 -39.94
CA TYR A 307 25.02 13.59 -38.92
C TYR A 307 23.55 13.13 -39.11
N GLN A 308 22.87 13.59 -40.16
CA GLN A 308 21.49 13.16 -40.46
C GLN A 308 21.40 11.64 -40.55
N GLY A 309 20.35 11.07 -39.95
CA GLY A 309 20.09 9.62 -39.92
C GLY A 309 20.80 8.84 -38.81
N LEU A 310 21.73 9.46 -38.08
CA LEU A 310 22.35 8.84 -36.91
C LEU A 310 21.44 8.89 -35.70
N THR A 311 21.55 7.93 -34.81
CA THR A 311 20.97 8.04 -33.47
C THR A 311 21.71 9.13 -32.68
N ARG A 312 21.06 9.73 -31.69
CA ARG A 312 21.65 10.74 -30.80
C ARG A 312 22.97 10.26 -30.15
N ASP A 313 23.07 8.97 -29.79
CA ASP A 313 24.27 8.42 -29.17
C ASP A 313 25.42 8.21 -30.18
N GLU A 314 25.13 7.76 -31.39
CA GLU A 314 26.10 7.70 -32.49
C GLU A 314 26.55 9.11 -32.87
N CYS A 315 25.64 10.07 -32.99
CA CYS A 315 25.97 11.45 -33.25
C CYS A 315 26.88 12.04 -32.19
N ARG A 316 26.59 11.77 -30.89
CA ARG A 316 27.41 12.24 -29.78
C ARG A 316 28.84 11.73 -29.86
N GLN A 317 29.03 10.45 -30.22
CA GLN A 317 30.36 9.89 -30.41
C GLN A 317 31.09 10.56 -31.56
N GLN A 318 30.47 10.65 -32.73
CA GLN A 318 31.08 11.18 -33.92
C GLN A 318 31.40 12.69 -33.84
N ILE A 319 30.47 13.49 -33.28
CA ILE A 319 30.68 14.95 -33.09
C ILE A 319 31.84 15.26 -32.13
N VAL A 320 32.05 14.41 -31.09
CA VAL A 320 33.17 14.57 -30.17
C VAL A 320 34.51 14.31 -30.86
N GLU A 321 34.59 13.29 -31.76
CA GLU A 321 35.76 13.02 -32.59
C GLU A 321 36.02 14.19 -33.55
N ASP A 322 35.03 14.66 -34.26
CA ASP A 322 35.17 15.79 -35.18
C ASP A 322 35.62 17.09 -34.49
N LEU A 323 35.04 17.37 -33.26
CA LEU A 323 35.45 18.52 -32.44
C LEU A 323 36.92 18.39 -32.01
N LYS A 324 37.40 17.20 -31.71
CA LYS A 324 38.78 16.92 -31.37
C LYS A 324 39.70 17.11 -32.57
N GLU A 325 39.34 16.56 -33.72
CA GLU A 325 40.13 16.70 -34.97
C GLU A 325 40.24 18.16 -35.41
N GLN A 326 39.18 18.93 -35.30
CA GLN A 326 39.16 20.35 -35.66
C GLN A 326 39.74 21.27 -34.57
N GLY A 327 40.19 20.73 -33.42
CA GLY A 327 40.80 21.48 -32.36
C GLY A 327 39.83 22.32 -31.50
N PHE A 328 38.54 22.07 -31.59
CA PHE A 328 37.53 22.77 -30.77
C PHE A 328 37.33 22.10 -29.43
N LEU A 329 37.67 20.82 -29.25
CA LEU A 329 37.54 20.11 -27.95
C LEU A 329 38.72 20.49 -27.05
N VAL A 330 38.42 21.13 -25.89
CA VAL A 330 39.42 21.60 -24.92
C VAL A 330 39.75 20.52 -23.87
N LYS A 331 38.69 19.88 -23.34
CA LYS A 331 38.81 18.91 -22.24
C LYS A 331 37.59 17.99 -22.20
N ILE A 332 37.80 16.77 -21.73
CA ILE A 332 36.71 15.84 -21.34
C ILE A 332 36.86 15.54 -19.86
N GLU A 333 35.78 15.67 -19.11
CA GLU A 333 35.77 15.49 -17.65
C GLU A 333 34.69 14.49 -17.27
N PRO A 334 34.99 13.44 -16.49
CA PRO A 334 33.95 12.55 -15.95
C PRO A 334 32.93 13.34 -15.12
N TYR A 335 31.66 13.11 -15.39
CA TYR A 335 30.59 13.83 -14.74
C TYR A 335 29.38 12.93 -14.50
N LYS A 336 28.83 13.01 -13.29
CA LYS A 336 27.57 12.32 -12.96
C LYS A 336 26.43 13.32 -12.96
N HIS A 337 25.35 12.97 -13.62
CA HIS A 337 24.17 13.82 -13.64
C HIS A 337 22.87 13.00 -13.72
N ASN A 338 21.78 13.63 -13.32
CA ASN A 338 20.45 13.04 -13.41
C ASN A 338 19.95 13.10 -14.84
N VAL A 339 19.58 11.94 -15.40
CA VAL A 339 19.01 11.81 -16.74
C VAL A 339 17.54 11.44 -16.59
N GLY A 340 16.66 12.19 -17.28
CA GLY A 340 15.23 11.90 -17.32
C GLY A 340 14.93 10.67 -18.19
N GLU A 341 14.17 9.73 -17.64
CA GLU A 341 13.72 8.52 -18.32
C GLU A 341 12.20 8.44 -18.32
N CYS A 342 11.64 7.89 -19.38
CA CYS A 342 10.21 7.58 -19.46
C CYS A 342 9.83 6.57 -18.36
N TYR A 343 8.86 6.89 -17.53
CA TYR A 343 8.41 6.02 -16.44
C TYR A 343 7.90 4.64 -16.92
N ARG A 344 7.54 4.49 -18.19
CA ARG A 344 6.99 3.27 -18.79
C ARG A 344 8.02 2.43 -19.54
N CYS A 345 8.66 3.00 -20.56
CA CYS A 345 9.60 2.24 -21.41
C CYS A 345 11.07 2.39 -21.02
N LYS A 346 11.38 3.26 -20.02
CA LYS A 346 12.73 3.55 -19.53
C LYS A 346 13.70 4.14 -20.58
N ASN A 347 13.20 4.52 -21.76
CA ASN A 347 14.00 5.30 -22.69
C ASN A 347 14.32 6.69 -22.14
N VAL A 348 15.49 7.21 -22.46
CA VAL A 348 15.88 8.58 -22.12
C VAL A 348 14.95 9.54 -22.86
N VAL A 349 14.36 10.45 -22.10
CA VAL A 349 13.43 11.49 -22.59
C VAL A 349 14.21 12.59 -23.28
N GLU A 350 13.66 13.10 -24.40
CA GLU A 350 14.21 14.24 -25.12
C GLU A 350 13.34 15.48 -24.91
N PRO A 351 13.88 16.55 -24.32
CA PRO A 351 13.21 17.84 -24.36
C PRO A 351 13.14 18.33 -25.81
N MET A 352 11.94 18.58 -26.32
CA MET A 352 11.72 19.03 -27.69
C MET A 352 10.58 20.05 -27.77
N VAL A 353 10.71 21.05 -28.62
CA VAL A 353 9.60 21.98 -28.92
C VAL A 353 8.58 21.29 -29.80
N SER A 354 7.32 21.30 -29.35
CA SER A 354 6.19 20.72 -30.06
C SER A 354 4.91 21.47 -29.78
N LYS A 355 4.00 21.45 -30.74
CA LYS A 355 2.67 22.03 -30.62
C LYS A 355 1.73 21.06 -29.93
N GLN A 356 1.41 21.32 -28.68
CA GLN A 356 0.66 20.42 -27.80
C GLN A 356 -0.53 21.15 -27.15
N TRP A 357 -1.42 20.39 -26.52
CA TRP A 357 -2.51 20.91 -25.70
C TRP A 357 -2.08 20.96 -24.23
N PHE A 358 -2.38 22.08 -23.57
CA PHE A 358 -1.99 22.33 -22.18
C PHE A 358 -3.17 22.80 -21.33
N VAL A 359 -3.13 22.44 -20.06
CA VAL A 359 -3.95 23.04 -19.00
C VAL A 359 -3.11 24.06 -18.25
N SER A 360 -3.60 25.29 -18.14
CA SER A 360 -3.00 26.33 -17.31
C SER A 360 -3.23 26.03 -15.84
N MET A 361 -2.17 25.62 -15.13
CA MET A 361 -2.28 25.04 -13.79
C MET A 361 -2.35 26.07 -12.67
N LYS A 362 -1.73 27.23 -12.78
CA LYS A 362 -1.65 28.22 -11.69
C LYS A 362 -3.03 28.66 -11.15
N PRO A 363 -4.06 28.94 -12.00
CA PRO A 363 -5.38 29.30 -11.53
C PRO A 363 -6.08 28.15 -10.78
N LEU A 364 -5.86 26.90 -11.22
CA LEU A 364 -6.45 25.69 -10.63
C LEU A 364 -5.75 25.25 -9.33
N ALA A 365 -4.44 25.46 -9.24
CA ALA A 365 -3.65 25.11 -8.07
C ALA A 365 -4.00 25.93 -6.82
N LYS A 366 -4.26 27.23 -6.98
CA LYS A 366 -4.51 28.14 -5.86
C LYS A 366 -5.71 27.73 -4.97
N PRO A 367 -6.93 27.47 -5.52
CA PRO A 367 -8.04 26.98 -4.71
C PRO A 367 -7.81 25.57 -4.15
N ALA A 368 -7.10 24.70 -4.86
CA ALA A 368 -6.77 23.35 -4.43
C ALA A 368 -5.81 23.37 -3.21
N ILE A 369 -4.77 24.18 -3.24
CA ILE A 369 -3.88 24.42 -2.08
C ILE A 369 -4.67 24.96 -0.89
N LYS A 370 -5.59 25.92 -1.13
CA LYS A 370 -6.43 26.49 -0.06
C LYS A 370 -7.32 25.44 0.59
N ALA A 371 -7.89 24.52 -0.17
CA ALA A 371 -8.77 23.47 0.36
C ALA A 371 -8.05 22.56 1.38
N VAL A 372 -6.81 22.18 1.12
CA VAL A 372 -5.99 21.39 2.04
C VAL A 372 -5.49 22.24 3.22
N LYS A 373 -5.00 23.45 2.99
CA LYS A 373 -4.57 24.37 4.09
C LYS A 373 -5.70 24.70 5.07
N SER A 374 -6.95 24.79 4.59
CA SER A 374 -8.13 25.06 5.44
C SER A 374 -8.77 23.81 6.03
N LYS A 375 -8.17 22.64 5.85
CA LYS A 375 -8.68 21.35 6.34
C LYS A 375 -10.06 20.95 5.82
N ARG A 376 -10.46 21.44 4.65
CA ARG A 376 -11.60 20.88 3.91
C ARG A 376 -11.26 19.51 3.32
N ILE A 377 -9.97 19.26 3.09
CA ILE A 377 -9.41 17.96 2.75
C ILE A 377 -8.28 17.69 3.72
N GLU A 378 -8.30 16.53 4.37
CA GLU A 378 -7.27 16.09 5.31
C GLU A 378 -6.52 14.88 4.78
N PHE A 379 -5.18 14.93 4.82
CA PHE A 379 -4.33 13.78 4.51
C PHE A 379 -4.02 12.98 5.78
N ILE A 380 -4.20 11.69 5.69
CA ILE A 380 -3.93 10.74 6.77
C ILE A 380 -2.86 9.75 6.33
N PRO A 381 -1.65 9.80 6.90
CA PRO A 381 -1.18 10.78 7.89
C PRO A 381 -0.79 12.13 7.26
N THR A 382 -0.86 13.17 8.06
CA THR A 382 -0.64 14.59 7.65
C THR A 382 0.73 14.86 7.03
N ARG A 383 1.75 14.02 7.29
CA ARG A 383 3.08 14.19 6.70
C ARG A 383 3.08 14.21 5.15
N PHE A 384 2.08 13.62 4.51
CA PHE A 384 1.95 13.60 3.05
C PHE A 384 1.42 14.92 2.46
N GLU A 385 0.87 15.81 3.27
CA GLU A 385 0.53 17.18 2.85
C GLU A 385 1.77 17.91 2.30
N LYS A 386 2.96 17.64 2.86
CA LYS A 386 4.20 18.24 2.38
C LYS A 386 4.52 17.87 0.94
N ILE A 387 4.29 16.61 0.56
CA ILE A 387 4.49 16.14 -0.83
C ILE A 387 3.50 16.84 -1.76
N TYR A 388 2.22 16.89 -1.35
CA TYR A 388 1.18 17.58 -2.09
C TYR A 388 1.49 19.06 -2.31
N PHE A 389 1.84 19.81 -1.26
CA PHE A 389 2.15 21.24 -1.36
C PHE A 389 3.39 21.50 -2.19
N ASN A 390 4.46 20.72 -2.01
CA ASN A 390 5.68 20.91 -2.80
C ASN A 390 5.42 20.78 -4.30
N TRP A 391 4.57 19.84 -4.71
CA TRP A 391 4.20 19.68 -6.11
C TRP A 391 3.26 20.79 -6.59
N MET A 392 2.20 21.12 -5.83
CA MET A 392 1.19 22.10 -6.23
C MET A 392 1.71 23.54 -6.26
N GLU A 393 2.63 23.91 -5.37
CA GLU A 393 3.22 25.25 -5.32
C GLU A 393 4.20 25.49 -6.48
N ASN A 394 4.80 24.42 -7.03
CA ASN A 394 5.75 24.47 -8.15
C ASN A 394 5.18 23.93 -9.47
N VAL A 395 3.86 23.72 -9.54
CA VAL A 395 3.24 23.10 -10.71
C VAL A 395 3.40 23.96 -11.97
N LYS A 396 3.83 23.32 -13.05
CA LYS A 396 3.87 23.88 -14.41
C LYS A 396 2.59 23.55 -15.17
N ASP A 397 2.39 24.20 -16.32
CA ASP A 397 1.26 23.89 -17.19
C ASP A 397 1.33 22.43 -17.64
N TRP A 398 0.21 21.74 -17.56
CA TRP A 398 0.11 20.30 -17.78
C TRP A 398 -0.14 20.00 -19.26
N CYS A 399 0.83 19.34 -19.92
CA CYS A 399 0.66 18.81 -21.27
C CYS A 399 -0.32 17.63 -21.23
N ILE A 400 -1.47 17.77 -21.88
CA ILE A 400 -2.57 16.79 -21.86
C ILE A 400 -2.73 16.00 -23.15
N SER A 401 -2.07 16.35 -24.23
CA SER A 401 -2.14 15.62 -25.50
C SER A 401 -1.12 14.47 -25.54
N ARG A 402 -1.53 13.34 -26.12
CA ARG A 402 -0.71 12.15 -26.35
C ARG A 402 -0.91 11.67 -27.77
N GLN A 403 0.19 11.36 -28.46
CA GLN A 403 0.23 10.86 -29.83
C GLN A 403 -0.01 9.35 -29.87
N LEU A 404 -1.13 8.95 -29.28
CA LEU A 404 -1.57 7.57 -29.13
C LEU A 404 -2.88 7.35 -29.89
N TRP A 405 -3.25 6.08 -30.09
CA TRP A 405 -4.54 5.73 -30.64
C TRP A 405 -5.54 5.30 -29.58
N TRP A 406 -5.07 4.80 -28.44
CA TRP A 406 -5.89 4.34 -27.35
C TRP A 406 -6.09 5.42 -26.26
N GLY A 407 -7.32 5.92 -26.17
CA GLY A 407 -7.72 6.94 -25.21
C GLY A 407 -8.84 7.84 -25.69
N HIS A 408 -9.19 8.85 -24.90
CA HIS A 408 -10.19 9.85 -25.24
C HIS A 408 -9.65 10.79 -26.30
N ARG A 409 -10.18 10.75 -27.50
CA ARG A 409 -9.76 11.63 -28.59
C ARG A 409 -10.11 13.08 -28.27
N ILE A 410 -9.18 14.00 -28.53
CA ILE A 410 -9.36 15.42 -28.26
C ILE A 410 -10.53 15.97 -29.11
N PRO A 411 -11.52 16.70 -28.49
CA PRO A 411 -12.71 17.18 -29.17
C PRO A 411 -12.46 18.52 -29.90
N ALA A 412 -11.42 18.54 -30.73
CA ALA A 412 -11.06 19.67 -31.57
C ALA A 412 -11.09 19.24 -33.03
N TYR A 413 -11.66 20.09 -33.90
CA TYR A 413 -11.89 19.86 -35.31
C TYR A 413 -11.28 20.98 -36.14
N TYR A 414 -10.50 20.62 -37.14
CA TYR A 414 -9.80 21.52 -38.03
C TYR A 414 -10.48 21.53 -39.39
N CYS A 415 -10.88 22.71 -39.84
CA CYS A 415 -11.42 22.88 -41.18
C CYS A 415 -10.34 22.57 -42.22
N GLU A 416 -10.64 21.66 -43.17
CA GLU A 416 -9.67 21.22 -44.15
C GLU A 416 -9.31 22.32 -45.20
N GLU A 417 -10.18 23.34 -45.35
CA GLU A 417 -9.92 24.41 -46.29
C GLU A 417 -9.16 25.58 -45.69
N CYS A 418 -9.58 26.07 -44.52
CA CYS A 418 -9.00 27.29 -43.96
C CYS A 418 -8.21 27.09 -42.66
N GLY A 419 -8.11 25.86 -42.16
CA GLY A 419 -7.37 25.51 -40.95
C GLY A 419 -8.03 26.05 -39.67
N GLU A 420 -9.22 26.60 -39.69
CA GLU A 420 -9.93 27.10 -38.48
C GLU A 420 -10.19 25.94 -37.54
N MET A 421 -9.90 26.17 -36.28
CA MET A 421 -10.08 25.17 -35.22
C MET A 421 -11.37 25.41 -34.43
N VAL A 422 -12.21 24.40 -34.33
CA VAL A 422 -13.46 24.43 -33.55
C VAL A 422 -13.40 23.33 -32.47
N VAL A 423 -13.60 23.72 -31.21
CA VAL A 423 -13.74 22.80 -30.09
C VAL A 423 -15.22 22.57 -29.83
N ALA A 424 -15.66 21.31 -29.97
CA ALA A 424 -17.07 20.94 -29.84
C ALA A 424 -17.24 19.48 -29.46
N LYS A 425 -18.41 19.09 -28.91
CA LYS A 425 -18.73 17.69 -28.58
C LYS A 425 -18.80 16.80 -29.80
N GLU A 426 -19.37 17.34 -30.85
CA GLU A 426 -19.57 16.66 -32.13
C GLU A 426 -18.91 17.45 -33.25
N MET A 427 -18.64 16.78 -34.36
CA MET A 427 -18.06 17.44 -35.54
C MET A 427 -18.98 18.57 -36.04
N PRO A 428 -18.48 19.79 -36.22
CA PRO A 428 -19.28 20.90 -36.71
C PRO A 428 -19.83 20.61 -38.11
N ALA A 429 -21.07 20.99 -38.36
CA ALA A 429 -21.68 20.84 -39.68
C ALA A 429 -21.08 21.83 -40.70
N VAL A 430 -20.67 23.05 -40.27
CA VAL A 430 -20.19 24.11 -41.13
C VAL A 430 -19.09 24.91 -40.41
N CYS A 431 -18.02 25.23 -41.12
CA CYS A 431 -16.95 26.08 -40.60
C CYS A 431 -17.44 27.51 -40.38
N PRO A 432 -17.31 28.08 -39.17
CA PRO A 432 -17.77 29.41 -38.86
C PRO A 432 -17.02 30.53 -39.64
N LYS A 433 -15.84 30.20 -40.22
CA LYS A 433 -14.99 31.13 -40.90
C LYS A 433 -15.16 31.13 -42.43
N CYS A 434 -15.20 29.95 -43.06
CA CYS A 434 -15.23 29.82 -44.52
C CYS A 434 -16.44 29.08 -45.07
N GLY A 435 -17.31 28.50 -44.23
CA GLY A 435 -18.48 27.78 -44.70
C GLY A 435 -18.23 26.34 -45.15
N CYS A 436 -17.01 25.84 -45.11
CA CYS A 436 -16.67 24.46 -45.47
C CYS A 436 -17.34 23.45 -44.53
N THR A 437 -17.68 22.26 -45.06
CA THR A 437 -18.33 21.17 -44.32
C THR A 437 -17.38 20.02 -43.98
N HIS A 438 -16.10 20.13 -44.40
CA HIS A 438 -15.10 19.09 -44.19
C HIS A 438 -14.18 19.46 -43.04
N PHE A 439 -14.15 18.58 -42.06
CA PHE A 439 -13.32 18.75 -40.87
C PHE A 439 -12.52 17.47 -40.59
N LYS A 440 -11.31 17.68 -40.08
CA LYS A 440 -10.49 16.61 -39.51
C LYS A 440 -10.44 16.78 -38.00
N GLN A 441 -10.83 15.74 -37.28
CA GLN A 441 -10.68 15.74 -35.81
C GLN A 441 -9.21 15.63 -35.44
N ASP A 442 -8.78 16.26 -34.35
CA ASP A 442 -7.45 16.10 -33.76
C ASP A 442 -7.12 14.60 -33.63
N GLU A 443 -5.91 14.20 -34.00
CA GLU A 443 -5.49 12.80 -33.99
C GLU A 443 -5.03 12.34 -32.61
N ASP A 444 -4.65 13.28 -31.76
CA ASP A 444 -4.17 13.02 -30.41
C ASP A 444 -5.31 12.61 -29.47
N VAL A 445 -4.95 11.88 -28.44
CA VAL A 445 -5.83 11.54 -27.31
C VAL A 445 -5.39 12.29 -26.07
N LEU A 446 -6.27 12.38 -25.09
CA LEU A 446 -5.97 12.98 -23.79
C LEU A 446 -5.12 12.05 -22.94
N ASP A 447 -4.29 12.63 -22.10
CA ASP A 447 -3.60 11.96 -20.99
C ASP A 447 -4.62 11.18 -20.14
N THR A 448 -4.31 9.92 -19.81
CA THR A 448 -5.19 9.06 -18.98
C THR A 448 -5.56 9.74 -17.64
N TRP A 449 -4.65 10.54 -17.09
CA TRP A 449 -4.90 11.27 -15.85
C TRP A 449 -5.95 12.38 -15.97
N PHE A 450 -6.28 12.82 -17.20
CA PHE A 450 -7.36 13.78 -17.43
C PHE A 450 -8.72 13.16 -17.12
N SER A 451 -9.00 11.98 -17.63
CA SER A 451 -10.25 11.25 -17.34
C SER A 451 -10.28 10.72 -15.90
N SER A 452 -9.15 10.19 -15.41
CA SER A 452 -9.04 9.66 -14.04
C SER A 452 -9.24 10.75 -12.97
N ALA A 453 -8.90 12.00 -13.27
CA ALA A 453 -9.15 13.16 -12.39
C ALA A 453 -10.62 13.47 -12.16
N LEU A 454 -11.51 13.01 -13.04
CA LEU A 454 -12.95 13.23 -12.95
C LEU A 454 -13.68 12.12 -12.17
N TRP A 455 -12.97 11.06 -11.79
CA TRP A 455 -13.52 9.84 -11.22
C TRP A 455 -14.53 10.05 -10.09
N PRO A 456 -14.31 10.94 -9.09
CA PRO A 456 -15.24 11.11 -7.98
C PRO A 456 -16.64 11.60 -8.36
N PHE A 457 -16.80 12.27 -9.50
CA PHE A 457 -18.07 12.85 -9.90
C PHE A 457 -18.58 12.33 -11.26
N SER A 458 -17.69 11.95 -12.18
CA SER A 458 -18.09 11.38 -13.46
C SER A 458 -18.80 10.04 -13.29
N THR A 459 -18.33 9.21 -12.36
CA THR A 459 -18.93 7.92 -12.01
C THR A 459 -20.31 8.03 -11.37
N LEU A 460 -20.64 9.19 -10.80
CA LEU A 460 -21.94 9.49 -10.19
C LEU A 460 -22.90 10.19 -11.16
N GLY A 461 -22.51 10.33 -12.43
CA GLY A 461 -23.39 10.77 -13.50
C GLY A 461 -23.15 12.16 -14.06
N PHE A 462 -22.13 12.93 -13.56
CA PHE A 462 -21.76 14.20 -14.21
C PHE A 462 -21.45 13.99 -15.70
N PRO A 463 -21.88 14.90 -16.61
CA PRO A 463 -22.39 16.28 -16.34
C PRO A 463 -23.87 16.38 -15.98
N ARG A 464 -24.60 15.26 -15.92
CA ARG A 464 -26.01 15.26 -15.51
C ARG A 464 -26.11 15.48 -14.00
N ASN A 465 -27.11 16.24 -13.56
CA ASN A 465 -27.36 16.54 -12.15
C ASN A 465 -28.22 15.42 -11.51
N THR A 466 -27.64 14.23 -11.33
CA THR A 466 -28.32 13.04 -10.80
C THR A 466 -28.56 13.14 -9.29
N GLU A 467 -29.55 12.38 -8.78
CA GLU A 467 -29.78 12.28 -7.35
C GLU A 467 -28.64 11.55 -6.63
N GLU A 468 -27.96 10.63 -7.31
CA GLU A 468 -26.77 9.94 -6.80
C GLU A 468 -25.58 10.90 -6.62
N LEU A 469 -25.33 11.78 -7.62
CA LEU A 469 -24.30 12.81 -7.53
C LEU A 469 -24.57 13.76 -6.34
N LYS A 470 -25.83 14.16 -6.13
CA LYS A 470 -26.20 15.03 -5.00
C LYS A 470 -26.04 14.36 -3.64
N TYR A 471 -26.20 13.04 -3.58
CA TYR A 471 -26.21 12.29 -2.33
C TYR A 471 -24.84 11.76 -1.94
N PHE A 472 -24.04 11.22 -2.91
CA PHE A 472 -22.78 10.58 -2.67
C PHE A 472 -21.54 11.47 -2.89
N TYR A 473 -21.72 12.69 -3.43
CA TYR A 473 -20.65 13.65 -3.63
C TYR A 473 -20.83 14.87 -2.71
N PRO A 474 -19.78 15.42 -2.04
CA PRO A 474 -18.39 14.92 -2.07
C PRO A 474 -18.26 13.53 -1.45
N THR A 475 -17.30 12.74 -1.92
CA THR A 475 -17.03 11.44 -1.31
C THR A 475 -16.36 11.61 0.05
N ASN A 476 -16.46 10.62 0.94
CA ASN A 476 -15.94 10.73 2.30
C ASN A 476 -14.44 10.45 2.35
N LEU A 477 -14.02 9.36 1.72
CA LEU A 477 -12.66 8.87 1.84
C LEU A 477 -12.10 8.46 0.49
N LEU A 478 -10.91 8.93 0.19
CA LEU A 478 -10.05 8.40 -0.87
C LEU A 478 -8.93 7.58 -0.23
N VAL A 479 -8.73 6.34 -0.68
CA VAL A 479 -7.63 5.47 -0.25
C VAL A 479 -6.69 5.25 -1.41
N THR A 480 -5.40 5.47 -1.22
CA THR A 480 -4.40 5.25 -2.28
C THR A 480 -2.97 5.15 -1.73
N ALA A 481 -2.03 4.67 -2.55
CA ALA A 481 -0.61 4.69 -2.22
C ALA A 481 0.00 6.08 -2.41
N TYR A 482 1.11 6.36 -1.71
CA TYR A 482 1.75 7.68 -1.72
C TYR A 482 2.37 8.06 -3.07
N ASP A 483 2.69 7.10 -3.93
CA ASP A 483 3.37 7.31 -5.20
C ASP A 483 2.48 7.95 -6.29
N ILE A 484 1.16 7.99 -6.09
CA ILE A 484 0.22 8.63 -7.01
C ILE A 484 -0.46 9.89 -6.44
N ILE A 485 0.09 10.51 -5.39
CA ILE A 485 -0.47 11.75 -4.81
C ILE A 485 -0.53 12.85 -5.86
N PHE A 486 0.56 13.11 -6.60
CA PHE A 486 0.60 14.15 -7.61
C PHE A 486 -0.02 13.70 -8.95
N PHE A 487 0.00 12.41 -9.26
CA PHE A 487 -0.62 11.91 -10.48
C PHE A 487 -2.15 11.94 -10.44
N TRP A 488 -2.72 11.55 -9.31
CA TRP A 488 -4.16 11.32 -9.20
C TRP A 488 -4.85 12.20 -8.15
N VAL A 489 -4.38 12.17 -6.90
CA VAL A 489 -5.05 12.89 -5.81
C VAL A 489 -5.11 14.39 -6.07
N ALA A 490 -3.99 15.01 -6.41
CA ALA A 490 -3.92 16.44 -6.69
C ALA A 490 -4.80 16.83 -7.90
N ARG A 491 -4.80 15.98 -8.94
CA ARG A 491 -5.62 16.21 -10.14
C ARG A 491 -7.11 16.10 -9.85
N MET A 492 -7.55 15.14 -9.04
CA MET A 492 -8.95 15.07 -8.60
C MET A 492 -9.35 16.30 -7.78
N ILE A 493 -8.48 16.80 -6.90
CA ILE A 493 -8.78 17.98 -6.05
C ILE A 493 -9.06 19.19 -6.90
N PHE A 494 -8.16 19.57 -7.81
CA PHE A 494 -8.42 20.77 -8.62
C PHE A 494 -9.54 20.57 -9.64
N SER A 495 -9.70 19.37 -10.20
CA SER A 495 -10.79 19.08 -11.14
C SER A 495 -12.16 19.11 -10.45
N GLY A 496 -12.27 18.55 -9.24
CA GLY A 496 -13.49 18.61 -8.45
C GLY A 496 -13.87 20.04 -8.08
N ILE A 497 -12.93 20.82 -7.55
CA ILE A 497 -13.17 22.22 -7.18
C ILE A 497 -13.58 23.05 -8.39
N GLU A 498 -12.93 22.86 -9.54
CA GLU A 498 -13.21 23.66 -10.76
C GLU A 498 -14.57 23.33 -11.38
N ASN A 499 -14.93 22.02 -11.45
CA ASN A 499 -16.11 21.59 -12.19
C ASN A 499 -17.36 21.43 -11.31
N MET A 500 -17.17 21.08 -10.02
CA MET A 500 -18.26 20.84 -9.08
C MET A 500 -18.44 21.97 -8.05
N HIS A 501 -17.47 22.92 -7.96
CA HIS A 501 -17.42 24.00 -6.97
C HIS A 501 -17.35 23.49 -5.51
N GLU A 502 -17.00 22.24 -5.34
CA GLU A 502 -16.86 21.55 -4.05
C GLU A 502 -15.66 20.60 -4.09
N VAL A 503 -15.10 20.27 -2.92
CA VAL A 503 -14.02 19.29 -2.80
C VAL A 503 -14.47 17.92 -3.27
N PRO A 504 -13.62 17.12 -3.92
CA PRO A 504 -14.02 15.80 -4.40
C PRO A 504 -14.14 14.75 -3.29
N PHE A 505 -13.43 14.93 -2.20
CA PHE A 505 -13.43 14.08 -0.99
C PHE A 505 -12.97 14.89 0.21
N THR A 506 -13.32 14.42 1.41
CA THR A 506 -12.96 15.12 2.67
C THR A 506 -11.69 14.58 3.29
N GLU A 507 -11.39 13.28 3.12
CA GLU A 507 -10.22 12.61 3.70
C GLU A 507 -9.45 11.84 2.63
N VAL A 508 -8.12 11.81 2.77
CA VAL A 508 -7.21 11.06 1.90
C VAL A 508 -6.35 10.16 2.78
N LEU A 509 -6.70 8.89 2.83
CA LEU A 509 -5.93 7.87 3.53
C LEU A 509 -4.82 7.35 2.62
N ILE A 510 -3.60 7.63 3.00
CA ILE A 510 -2.41 7.15 2.28
C ILE A 510 -1.91 5.86 2.93
N HIS A 511 -1.74 4.82 2.13
CA HIS A 511 -1.05 3.60 2.53
C HIS A 511 0.33 3.51 1.88
N GLY A 512 1.19 2.65 2.42
CA GLY A 512 2.49 2.34 1.85
C GLY A 512 2.41 1.29 0.73
N ILE A 513 3.54 1.01 0.11
CA ILE A 513 3.64 -0.04 -0.91
C ILE A 513 3.96 -1.41 -0.27
N VAL A 514 3.55 -2.47 -0.98
CA VAL A 514 3.93 -3.84 -0.60
C VAL A 514 5.28 -4.17 -1.20
N ARG A 515 6.20 -4.60 -0.35
CA ARG A 515 7.56 -5.04 -0.70
C ARG A 515 7.68 -6.56 -0.57
N ASP A 516 8.65 -7.14 -1.24
CA ASP A 516 8.98 -8.55 -1.05
C ASP A 516 9.60 -8.84 0.34
N SER A 517 9.90 -10.09 0.63
CA SER A 517 10.51 -10.50 1.90
C SER A 517 11.87 -9.84 2.19
N GLU A 518 12.60 -9.45 1.14
CA GLU A 518 13.89 -8.75 1.23
C GLU A 518 13.74 -7.22 1.34
N GLY A 519 12.51 -6.69 1.24
CA GLY A 519 12.22 -5.26 1.33
C GLY A 519 12.35 -4.51 0.01
N ARG A 520 12.49 -5.18 -1.13
CA ARG A 520 12.52 -4.56 -2.46
C ARG A 520 11.10 -4.30 -2.96
N LYS A 521 10.90 -3.24 -3.74
CA LYS A 521 9.61 -2.97 -4.41
C LYS A 521 9.30 -4.13 -5.36
N MET A 522 8.08 -4.67 -5.28
CA MET A 522 7.63 -5.70 -6.20
C MET A 522 7.48 -5.12 -7.60
N SER A 523 8.09 -5.77 -8.60
CA SER A 523 7.99 -5.36 -10.00
C SER A 523 8.05 -6.57 -10.94
N LYS A 524 7.49 -6.41 -12.14
CA LYS A 524 7.56 -7.45 -13.18
C LYS A 524 9.00 -7.69 -13.65
N SER A 525 9.84 -6.65 -13.65
CA SER A 525 11.25 -6.75 -14.06
C SER A 525 12.11 -7.56 -13.08
N LEU A 526 11.77 -7.53 -11.79
CA LEU A 526 12.45 -8.32 -10.76
C LEU A 526 11.85 -9.73 -10.59
N ASN A 527 10.77 -10.03 -11.29
CA ASN A 527 10.01 -11.28 -11.16
C ASN A 527 9.71 -11.70 -9.70
N ASN A 528 9.52 -10.69 -8.82
CA ASN A 528 9.24 -10.86 -7.40
C ASN A 528 7.78 -10.52 -7.04
N GLY A 529 6.92 -10.31 -8.04
CA GLY A 529 5.49 -10.09 -7.87
C GLY A 529 4.76 -11.39 -7.54
N VAL A 530 3.92 -11.38 -6.51
CA VAL A 530 3.08 -12.51 -6.11
C VAL A 530 1.64 -12.25 -6.57
N ASP A 531 1.05 -13.24 -7.28
CA ASP A 531 -0.37 -13.20 -7.64
C ASP A 531 -1.22 -13.50 -6.39
N PRO A 532 -2.14 -12.60 -6.00
CA PRO A 532 -3.04 -12.83 -4.87
C PRO A 532 -3.87 -14.10 -4.97
N LEU A 533 -4.26 -14.51 -6.18
CA LEU A 533 -5.06 -15.72 -6.37
C LEU A 533 -4.33 -17.01 -5.96
N LEU A 534 -3.03 -17.10 -6.20
CA LEU A 534 -2.23 -18.26 -5.78
C LEU A 534 -2.24 -18.41 -4.25
N ILE A 535 -2.19 -17.29 -3.55
CA ILE A 535 -2.24 -17.26 -2.08
C ILE A 535 -3.65 -17.59 -1.57
N ILE A 536 -4.69 -17.05 -2.22
CA ILE A 536 -6.09 -17.35 -1.89
C ILE A 536 -6.37 -18.84 -2.11
N ASP A 537 -5.92 -19.43 -3.21
CA ASP A 537 -6.11 -20.86 -3.49
C ASP A 537 -5.43 -21.75 -2.43
N LYS A 538 -4.29 -21.32 -1.88
CA LYS A 538 -3.54 -22.09 -0.88
C LYS A 538 -4.08 -21.91 0.55
N TYR A 539 -4.42 -20.70 0.95
CA TYR A 539 -4.70 -20.34 2.34
C TYR A 539 -6.13 -19.82 2.60
N GLY A 540 -6.87 -19.44 1.56
CA GLY A 540 -8.15 -18.75 1.64
C GLY A 540 -8.02 -17.22 1.60
N ALA A 541 -9.09 -16.55 1.16
CA ALA A 541 -9.14 -15.09 1.05
C ALA A 541 -9.03 -14.40 2.43
N ASP A 542 -9.71 -14.91 3.43
CA ASP A 542 -9.68 -14.37 4.79
C ASP A 542 -8.28 -14.37 5.40
N ALA A 543 -7.48 -15.41 5.15
CA ALA A 543 -6.11 -15.51 5.65
C ALA A 543 -5.21 -14.43 5.00
N LEU A 544 -5.34 -14.22 3.69
CA LEU A 544 -4.63 -13.17 2.99
C LEU A 544 -5.04 -11.79 3.53
N ARG A 545 -6.34 -11.50 3.62
CA ARG A 545 -6.89 -10.23 4.10
C ARG A 545 -6.39 -9.90 5.51
N PHE A 546 -6.50 -10.86 6.44
CA PHE A 546 -6.06 -10.66 7.82
C PHE A 546 -4.56 -10.42 7.92
N SER A 547 -3.75 -11.15 7.14
CA SER A 547 -2.30 -10.96 7.10
C SER A 547 -1.89 -9.58 6.58
N LEU A 548 -2.60 -9.08 5.54
CA LEU A 548 -2.38 -7.75 4.97
C LEU A 548 -2.82 -6.61 5.92
N ALA A 549 -3.89 -6.85 6.71
CA ALA A 549 -4.38 -5.87 7.69
C ALA A 549 -3.53 -5.83 8.97
N THR A 550 -2.87 -6.95 9.32
CA THR A 550 -2.09 -7.07 10.56
C THR A 550 -0.83 -6.24 10.52
N GLY A 551 -0.70 -5.30 11.47
CA GLY A 551 0.47 -4.44 11.60
C GLY A 551 0.59 -3.35 10.53
N VAL A 552 -0.43 -3.16 9.68
CA VAL A 552 -0.45 -2.06 8.73
C VAL A 552 -0.64 -0.73 9.48
N ALA A 553 0.15 0.26 9.13
CA ALA A 553 0.03 1.62 9.64
C ALA A 553 -0.17 2.60 8.47
N PRO A 554 -0.95 3.67 8.64
CA PRO A 554 -1.14 4.68 7.61
C PRO A 554 0.20 5.22 7.09
N GLY A 555 0.39 5.18 5.77
CA GLY A 555 1.61 5.62 5.07
C GLY A 555 2.86 4.78 5.30
N GLY A 556 2.76 3.62 5.92
CA GLY A 556 3.88 2.70 6.16
C GLY A 556 3.97 1.60 5.11
N ASP A 557 5.16 1.34 4.57
CA ASP A 557 5.40 0.19 3.69
C ASP A 557 5.24 -1.12 4.48
N THR A 558 4.75 -2.16 3.81
CA THR A 558 4.62 -3.48 4.40
C THR A 558 5.39 -4.52 3.59
N ARG A 559 5.91 -5.55 4.27
CA ARG A 559 6.56 -6.68 3.61
C ARG A 559 5.58 -7.83 3.50
N PHE A 560 5.42 -8.38 2.31
CA PHE A 560 4.69 -9.62 2.10
C PHE A 560 5.59 -10.79 2.51
N ILE A 561 5.12 -11.55 3.49
CA ILE A 561 5.79 -12.73 4.05
C ILE A 561 4.75 -13.83 4.12
N GLU A 562 4.96 -14.95 3.42
CA GLU A 562 3.96 -16.01 3.28
C GLU A 562 3.63 -16.70 4.62
N GLU A 563 4.60 -16.81 5.51
CA GLU A 563 4.43 -17.38 6.86
C GLU A 563 3.44 -16.57 7.72
N LYS A 564 3.28 -15.27 7.44
CA LYS A 564 2.24 -14.45 8.10
C LYS A 564 0.83 -14.86 7.64
N VAL A 565 0.69 -15.24 6.36
CA VAL A 565 -0.60 -15.73 5.84
C VAL A 565 -0.94 -17.09 6.47
N GLU A 566 0.04 -17.97 6.62
CA GLU A 566 -0.13 -19.23 7.33
C GLU A 566 -0.53 -19.03 8.80
N SER A 567 0.12 -18.10 9.48
CA SER A 567 -0.22 -17.71 10.87
C SER A 567 -1.65 -17.17 10.96
N ALA A 568 -2.07 -16.35 10.00
CA ALA A 568 -3.43 -15.86 9.91
C ALA A 568 -4.44 -17.00 9.70
N ARG A 569 -4.15 -17.95 8.81
CA ARG A 569 -4.97 -19.17 8.63
C ARG A 569 -5.10 -19.98 9.91
N ASN A 570 -4.02 -20.14 10.66
CA ASN A 570 -4.02 -20.85 11.95
C ASN A 570 -4.89 -20.12 12.99
N PHE A 571 -4.86 -18.80 13.02
CA PHE A 571 -5.76 -18.00 13.85
C PHE A 571 -7.22 -18.20 13.46
N ILE A 572 -7.55 -18.15 12.18
CA ILE A 572 -8.90 -18.37 11.67
C ILE A 572 -9.38 -19.80 12.00
N ASN A 573 -8.52 -20.78 11.86
CA ASN A 573 -8.84 -22.17 12.25
C ASN A 573 -9.12 -22.30 13.77
N LYS A 574 -8.47 -21.48 14.61
CA LYS A 574 -8.77 -21.44 16.06
C LYS A 574 -10.17 -20.84 16.30
N ILE A 575 -10.55 -19.77 15.59
CA ILE A 575 -11.91 -19.19 15.63
C ILE A 575 -12.93 -20.25 15.20
N TRP A 576 -12.67 -20.96 14.10
CA TRP A 576 -13.54 -22.01 13.60
C TRP A 576 -13.79 -23.10 14.64
N ASN A 577 -12.73 -23.60 15.29
CA ASN A 577 -12.86 -24.63 16.32
C ASN A 577 -13.56 -24.13 17.58
N ALA A 578 -13.28 -22.91 18.02
CA ALA A 578 -13.96 -22.27 19.15
C ALA A 578 -15.47 -22.10 18.87
N SER A 579 -15.81 -21.61 17.68
CA SER A 579 -17.20 -21.47 17.24
C SER A 579 -17.92 -22.82 17.17
N ARG A 580 -17.24 -23.83 16.59
CA ARG A 580 -17.78 -25.20 16.54
C ARG A 580 -18.04 -25.76 17.94
N PHE A 581 -17.14 -25.53 18.90
CA PHE A 581 -17.34 -25.92 20.30
C PHE A 581 -18.60 -25.25 20.90
N VAL A 582 -18.75 -23.95 20.72
CA VAL A 582 -19.94 -23.23 21.23
C VAL A 582 -21.22 -23.76 20.58
N LEU A 583 -21.24 -23.90 19.25
CA LEU A 583 -22.44 -24.33 18.51
C LEU A 583 -22.86 -25.75 18.85
N MET A 584 -21.92 -26.69 18.99
CA MET A 584 -22.23 -28.09 19.36
C MET A 584 -22.85 -28.21 20.76
N ASN A 585 -22.42 -27.36 21.70
CA ASN A 585 -22.99 -27.32 23.04
C ASN A 585 -24.32 -26.55 23.11
N SER A 586 -24.62 -25.77 22.08
CA SER A 586 -25.79 -24.90 22.00
C SER A 586 -26.97 -25.51 21.24
N GLU A 587 -26.78 -26.64 20.58
CA GLU A 587 -27.76 -27.30 19.74
C GLU A 587 -29.03 -27.64 20.51
N GLY A 588 -30.21 -27.21 20.03
CA GLY A 588 -31.49 -27.43 20.63
C GLY A 588 -31.76 -26.72 21.96
N LYS A 589 -30.97 -25.70 22.29
CA LYS A 589 -31.14 -24.90 23.53
C LYS A 589 -31.77 -23.53 23.24
N ASP A 590 -32.73 -23.13 24.08
CA ASP A 590 -33.31 -21.78 24.06
C ASP A 590 -32.54 -20.87 25.05
N PHE A 591 -32.02 -19.77 24.52
CA PHE A 591 -31.20 -18.82 25.32
C PHE A 591 -32.07 -17.71 25.92
N LYS A 592 -31.70 -17.32 27.15
CA LYS A 592 -32.28 -16.16 27.80
C LYS A 592 -31.56 -14.88 27.42
N LYS A 593 -32.10 -13.72 27.73
CA LYS A 593 -31.36 -12.47 27.65
C LYS A 593 -30.30 -12.42 28.75
N LEU A 594 -29.20 -11.72 28.52
CA LEU A 594 -28.11 -11.55 29.49
C LEU A 594 -28.59 -10.93 30.81
N GLU A 595 -29.60 -10.05 30.78
CA GLU A 595 -30.20 -9.39 31.93
C GLU A 595 -31.04 -10.35 32.81
N ASP A 596 -31.48 -11.49 32.27
CA ASP A 596 -32.31 -12.47 32.95
C ASP A 596 -31.52 -13.62 33.59
N ILE A 597 -30.22 -13.59 33.48
CA ILE A 597 -29.33 -14.63 34.02
C ILE A 597 -28.41 -14.11 35.12
N ARG A 598 -27.97 -15.03 36.00
CA ARG A 598 -26.95 -14.70 37.00
C ARG A 598 -25.56 -14.89 36.42
N LEU A 599 -24.82 -13.80 36.27
CA LEU A 599 -23.47 -13.80 35.79
C LEU A 599 -22.47 -14.20 36.87
N THR A 600 -21.50 -15.05 36.50
CA THR A 600 -20.33 -15.40 37.31
C THR A 600 -19.24 -14.31 37.20
N TYR A 601 -18.16 -14.44 37.93
CA TYR A 601 -16.99 -13.53 37.81
C TYR A 601 -16.33 -13.66 36.44
N ALA A 602 -16.22 -14.87 35.90
CA ALA A 602 -15.68 -15.09 34.56
C ALA A 602 -16.56 -14.46 33.47
N ASP A 603 -17.90 -14.55 33.60
CA ASP A 603 -18.84 -13.91 32.67
C ASP A 603 -18.70 -12.39 32.70
N LYS A 604 -18.63 -11.80 33.89
CA LYS A 604 -18.45 -10.36 34.07
C LYS A 604 -17.11 -9.87 33.55
N TRP A 605 -16.06 -10.67 33.72
CA TRP A 605 -14.74 -10.39 33.17
C TRP A 605 -14.76 -10.35 31.64
N ILE A 606 -15.23 -11.42 30.99
CA ILE A 606 -15.21 -11.47 29.52
C ILE A 606 -16.11 -10.40 28.89
N LEU A 607 -17.28 -10.09 29.51
CA LEU A 607 -18.15 -9.02 29.06
C LEU A 607 -17.49 -7.63 29.18
N SER A 608 -16.75 -7.39 30.28
CA SER A 608 -15.98 -6.15 30.44
C SER A 608 -14.84 -6.05 29.45
N ARG A 609 -14.14 -7.14 29.18
CA ARG A 609 -13.06 -7.24 28.18
C ARG A 609 -13.62 -6.95 26.79
N LEU A 610 -14.67 -7.64 26.39
CA LEU A 610 -15.39 -7.41 25.13
C LEU A 610 -15.80 -5.96 24.97
N ASN A 611 -16.43 -5.36 26.00
CA ASN A 611 -16.89 -3.98 25.95
C ASN A 611 -15.76 -2.98 25.72
N ASN A 612 -14.59 -3.21 26.32
CA ASN A 612 -13.41 -2.40 26.08
C ASN A 612 -12.86 -2.59 24.65
N VAL A 613 -12.83 -3.82 24.18
CA VAL A 613 -12.39 -4.14 22.81
C VAL A 613 -13.31 -3.49 21.77
N VAL A 614 -14.63 -3.57 21.94
CA VAL A 614 -15.62 -2.85 21.10
C VAL A 614 -15.28 -1.37 21.01
N LYS A 615 -15.03 -0.72 22.16
CA LYS A 615 -14.67 0.70 22.22
C LYS A 615 -13.35 0.99 21.48
N GLU A 616 -12.29 0.24 21.78
CA GLU A 616 -10.96 0.49 21.23
C GLU A 616 -10.91 0.21 19.72
N VAL A 617 -11.52 -0.88 19.27
CA VAL A 617 -11.60 -1.24 17.84
C VAL A 617 -12.38 -0.18 17.05
N THR A 618 -13.52 0.27 17.58
CA THR A 618 -14.32 1.33 16.93
C THR A 618 -13.54 2.64 16.82
N ILE A 619 -12.81 3.03 17.87
CA ILE A 619 -11.95 4.24 17.85
C ILE A 619 -10.85 4.09 16.79
N ASN A 620 -10.18 2.94 16.77
CA ASN A 620 -9.09 2.69 15.83
C ASN A 620 -9.57 2.66 14.37
N LEU A 621 -10.72 2.02 14.09
CA LEU A 621 -11.30 2.01 12.74
C LEU A 621 -11.73 3.42 12.28
N ASN A 622 -12.30 4.23 13.16
CA ASN A 622 -12.63 5.63 12.85
C ASN A 622 -11.39 6.52 12.64
N LYS A 623 -10.22 6.10 13.12
CA LYS A 623 -8.93 6.75 12.86
C LYS A 623 -8.12 6.08 11.74
N TYR A 624 -8.68 5.07 11.10
CA TYR A 624 -8.02 4.26 10.08
C TYR A 624 -6.76 3.51 10.56
N GLU A 625 -6.64 3.31 11.88
CA GLU A 625 -5.57 2.53 12.51
C GLU A 625 -5.88 1.03 12.47
N ILE A 626 -6.00 0.49 11.25
CA ILE A 626 -6.45 -0.90 10.99
C ILE A 626 -5.57 -1.92 11.70
N GLY A 627 -4.24 -1.73 11.68
CA GLY A 627 -3.31 -2.65 12.33
C GLY A 627 -3.45 -2.70 13.85
N LEU A 628 -3.81 -1.58 14.49
CA LEU A 628 -4.11 -1.54 15.93
C LEU A 628 -5.43 -2.26 16.23
N ALA A 629 -6.44 -2.06 15.38
CA ALA A 629 -7.72 -2.76 15.51
C ALA A 629 -7.55 -4.27 15.41
N THR A 630 -6.80 -4.77 14.41
CA THR A 630 -6.50 -6.21 14.26
C THR A 630 -5.75 -6.80 15.44
N GLY A 631 -4.77 -6.08 15.99
CA GLY A 631 -4.03 -6.52 17.19
C GLY A 631 -4.94 -6.71 18.41
N LYS A 632 -5.83 -5.74 18.67
CA LYS A 632 -6.80 -5.83 19.77
C LYS A 632 -7.77 -6.99 19.61
N LEU A 633 -8.25 -7.22 18.40
CA LEU A 633 -9.13 -8.35 18.10
C LEU A 633 -8.42 -9.69 18.24
N TYR A 634 -7.19 -9.79 17.74
CA TYR A 634 -6.38 -10.99 17.87
C TYR A 634 -6.18 -11.39 19.33
N ASP A 635 -5.73 -10.44 20.17
CA ASP A 635 -5.45 -10.69 21.58
C ASP A 635 -6.72 -11.12 22.33
N PHE A 636 -7.84 -10.42 22.08
CA PHE A 636 -9.11 -10.76 22.71
C PHE A 636 -9.61 -12.16 22.31
N VAL A 637 -9.62 -12.44 21.01
CA VAL A 637 -10.16 -13.72 20.52
C VAL A 637 -9.27 -14.88 20.90
N TRP A 638 -7.94 -14.73 20.68
CA TRP A 638 -6.99 -15.80 20.96
C TRP A 638 -6.86 -16.07 22.45
N SER A 639 -6.52 -15.04 23.22
CA SER A 639 -6.19 -15.19 24.63
C SER A 639 -7.44 -15.15 25.53
N ASP A 640 -8.21 -14.04 25.48
CA ASP A 640 -9.28 -13.86 26.46
C ASP A 640 -10.45 -14.84 26.21
N PHE A 641 -10.89 -14.98 24.96
CA PHE A 641 -12.04 -15.83 24.64
C PHE A 641 -11.66 -17.31 24.55
N CYS A 642 -10.68 -17.68 23.69
CA CYS A 642 -10.35 -19.07 23.45
C CYS A 642 -9.57 -19.73 24.59
N ASP A 643 -8.48 -19.09 25.07
CA ASP A 643 -7.59 -19.72 26.06
C ASP A 643 -8.11 -19.62 27.49
N TRP A 644 -8.91 -18.58 27.79
CA TRP A 644 -9.40 -18.37 29.15
C TRP A 644 -10.89 -18.60 29.31
N TYR A 645 -11.74 -17.87 28.56
CA TYR A 645 -13.16 -17.90 28.84
C TYR A 645 -13.82 -19.23 28.51
N ILE A 646 -13.53 -19.81 27.35
CA ILE A 646 -14.02 -21.15 26.98
C ILE A 646 -13.59 -22.19 28.04
N GLU A 647 -12.34 -22.17 28.47
CA GLU A 647 -11.84 -23.10 29.47
C GLU A 647 -12.53 -22.87 30.84
N ALA A 648 -12.77 -21.61 31.24
CA ALA A 648 -13.46 -21.30 32.47
C ALA A 648 -14.93 -21.74 32.47
N THR A 649 -15.56 -21.90 31.32
CA THR A 649 -16.95 -22.36 31.23
C THR A 649 -17.10 -23.87 31.28
N LYS A 650 -16.05 -24.67 30.98
CA LYS A 650 -16.13 -26.12 30.91
C LYS A 650 -16.63 -26.78 32.19
N PRO A 651 -16.27 -26.35 33.42
CA PRO A 651 -16.82 -26.92 34.65
C PRO A 651 -18.35 -26.79 34.73
N MET A 652 -18.93 -25.71 34.19
CA MET A 652 -20.37 -25.51 34.17
C MET A 652 -21.04 -26.29 33.02
N LEU A 653 -20.41 -26.36 31.86
CA LEU A 653 -20.93 -27.07 30.68
C LEU A 653 -21.01 -28.59 30.89
N TYR A 654 -20.06 -29.15 31.63
CA TYR A 654 -19.96 -30.58 31.89
C TYR A 654 -20.41 -31.00 33.30
N GLY A 655 -20.92 -30.05 34.09
CA GLY A 655 -21.52 -30.31 35.39
C GLY A 655 -23.00 -30.69 35.31
N ASP A 656 -23.59 -31.10 36.47
CA ASP A 656 -24.99 -31.56 36.55
C ASP A 656 -26.01 -30.42 36.64
N ASN A 657 -25.58 -29.14 36.75
CA ASN A 657 -26.49 -28.01 36.92
C ASN A 657 -26.91 -27.42 35.59
N GLU A 658 -28.05 -27.85 35.06
CA GLU A 658 -28.58 -27.40 33.76
C GLU A 658 -28.83 -25.89 33.70
N ARG A 659 -29.14 -25.22 34.79
CA ARG A 659 -29.29 -23.75 34.84
C ARG A 659 -27.93 -23.05 34.67
N ALA A 660 -26.89 -23.53 35.34
CA ALA A 660 -25.53 -22.99 35.21
C ALA A 660 -25.01 -23.19 33.78
N LYS A 661 -25.26 -24.38 33.23
CA LYS A 661 -24.90 -24.71 31.83
C LYS A 661 -25.59 -23.76 30.85
N LEU A 662 -26.91 -23.54 30.97
CA LEU A 662 -27.65 -22.65 30.08
C LEU A 662 -27.16 -21.20 30.20
N ASN A 663 -26.87 -20.72 31.43
CA ASN A 663 -26.33 -19.38 31.65
C ASN A 663 -24.97 -19.21 30.97
N ALA A 664 -24.03 -20.17 31.14
CA ALA A 664 -22.73 -20.14 30.47
C ALA A 664 -22.85 -20.14 28.95
N LEU A 665 -23.73 -20.98 28.37
CA LEU A 665 -23.98 -21.01 26.94
C LEU A 665 -24.61 -19.69 26.42
N THR A 666 -25.48 -19.04 27.21
CA THR A 666 -26.04 -17.72 26.86
C THR A 666 -24.94 -16.69 26.69
N VAL A 667 -23.99 -16.62 27.63
CA VAL A 667 -22.87 -15.66 27.55
C VAL A 667 -21.90 -16.03 26.42
N LEU A 668 -21.57 -17.32 26.27
CA LEU A 668 -20.73 -17.80 25.17
C LEU A 668 -21.27 -17.43 23.79
N ASN A 669 -22.58 -17.64 23.58
CA ASN A 669 -23.23 -17.29 22.31
C ASN A 669 -23.27 -15.79 22.08
N PHE A 670 -23.53 -14.99 23.10
CA PHE A 670 -23.49 -13.53 23.00
C PHE A 670 -22.08 -13.02 22.62
N VAL A 671 -21.06 -13.48 23.35
CA VAL A 671 -19.67 -13.08 23.08
C VAL A 671 -19.24 -13.52 21.69
N LEU A 672 -19.61 -14.73 21.25
CA LEU A 672 -19.34 -15.22 19.91
C LEU A 672 -20.00 -14.36 18.84
N ASP A 673 -21.26 -13.94 19.02
CA ASP A 673 -21.97 -13.07 18.08
C ASP A 673 -21.27 -11.72 17.91
N GLU A 674 -20.85 -11.12 19.01
CA GLU A 674 -20.13 -9.85 18.97
C GLU A 674 -18.73 -10.02 18.34
N ILE A 675 -18.02 -11.13 18.60
CA ILE A 675 -16.76 -11.47 17.93
C ILE A 675 -16.96 -11.58 16.42
N LEU A 676 -17.98 -12.31 15.97
CA LEU A 676 -18.26 -12.47 14.54
C LEU A 676 -18.52 -11.12 13.86
N LYS A 677 -19.28 -10.22 14.51
CA LYS A 677 -19.53 -8.86 13.98
C LYS A 677 -18.23 -8.04 13.91
N LEU A 678 -17.45 -8.02 14.98
CA LEU A 678 -16.19 -7.25 15.05
C LEU A 678 -15.15 -7.75 14.06
N MET A 679 -15.09 -9.05 13.82
CA MET A 679 -14.15 -9.69 12.90
C MET A 679 -14.60 -9.65 11.44
N HIS A 680 -15.91 -9.44 11.18
CA HIS A 680 -16.46 -9.52 9.82
C HIS A 680 -15.78 -8.60 8.79
N PRO A 681 -15.42 -7.34 9.10
CA PRO A 681 -14.68 -6.50 8.15
C PRO A 681 -13.34 -7.09 7.72
N PHE A 682 -12.69 -7.84 8.56
CA PHE A 682 -11.33 -8.37 8.35
C PHE A 682 -11.34 -9.75 7.70
N ILE A 683 -12.21 -10.65 8.16
CA ILE A 683 -12.33 -12.05 7.71
C ILE A 683 -13.79 -12.38 7.38
N PRO A 684 -14.33 -11.78 6.32
CA PRO A 684 -15.76 -11.78 6.05
C PRO A 684 -16.34 -13.16 5.74
N PHE A 685 -15.60 -14.05 5.08
CA PHE A 685 -16.13 -15.33 4.65
C PHE A 685 -16.37 -16.29 5.82
N VAL A 686 -15.36 -16.50 6.65
CA VAL A 686 -15.47 -17.41 7.78
C VAL A 686 -16.48 -16.93 8.82
N THR A 687 -16.54 -15.61 9.06
CA THR A 687 -17.52 -15.04 10.00
C THR A 687 -18.94 -15.17 9.49
N GLU A 688 -19.17 -14.95 8.19
CA GLU A 688 -20.47 -15.19 7.57
C GLU A 688 -20.85 -16.67 7.61
N GLU A 689 -19.94 -17.58 7.26
CA GLU A 689 -20.20 -19.03 7.28
C GLU A 689 -20.60 -19.50 8.68
N ILE A 690 -19.86 -19.10 9.72
CA ILE A 690 -20.20 -19.42 11.11
C ILE A 690 -21.55 -18.82 11.50
N TYR A 691 -21.81 -17.59 11.11
CA TYR A 691 -23.08 -16.92 11.39
C TYR A 691 -24.26 -17.64 10.74
N GLN A 692 -24.12 -18.13 9.51
CA GLN A 692 -25.17 -18.88 8.81
C GLN A 692 -25.50 -20.22 9.50
N TYR A 693 -24.55 -20.88 10.14
CA TYR A 693 -24.83 -22.07 10.97
C TYR A 693 -25.68 -21.77 12.21
N LYS A 694 -25.73 -20.52 12.68
CA LYS A 694 -26.53 -20.11 13.84
C LYS A 694 -27.96 -19.73 13.47
N GLN A 695 -28.24 -19.43 12.20
CA GLN A 695 -29.54 -18.93 11.78
C GLN A 695 -30.58 -20.05 11.71
N THR A 696 -31.70 -19.82 12.37
CA THR A 696 -32.90 -20.62 12.28
C THR A 696 -34.01 -19.76 11.68
N GLY A 697 -34.19 -19.77 10.34
CA GLY A 697 -35.29 -19.01 9.74
C GLY A 697 -34.86 -18.16 8.55
N LYS A 698 -35.40 -16.90 8.38
CA LYS A 698 -35.02 -15.99 7.30
C LYS A 698 -33.55 -15.61 7.44
N CYS A 699 -32.78 -15.97 6.44
CA CYS A 699 -31.34 -15.74 6.38
C CYS A 699 -31.04 -14.26 6.19
N HIS A 700 -30.38 -13.66 7.15
CA HIS A 700 -29.83 -12.31 7.05
C HIS A 700 -28.32 -12.41 7.02
N ALA A 701 -27.65 -11.61 6.17
CA ALA A 701 -26.20 -11.57 6.13
C ALA A 701 -25.64 -10.88 7.39
N LEU A 702 -24.49 -11.35 7.86
CA LEU A 702 -23.80 -10.78 9.01
C LEU A 702 -23.45 -9.30 8.79
N MET A 703 -23.05 -8.94 7.56
CA MET A 703 -22.74 -7.55 7.19
C MET A 703 -23.92 -6.58 7.32
N MET A 704 -25.16 -7.09 7.41
CA MET A 704 -26.36 -6.28 7.59
C MET A 704 -26.76 -6.14 9.06
N GLN A 705 -25.98 -6.75 9.97
CA GLN A 705 -26.17 -6.58 11.40
C GLN A 705 -25.55 -5.26 11.88
N GLU A 706 -26.09 -4.72 12.98
CA GLU A 706 -25.52 -3.52 13.58
C GLU A 706 -24.13 -3.78 14.17
N TRP A 707 -23.24 -2.78 14.02
CA TRP A 707 -21.95 -2.78 14.66
C TRP A 707 -22.07 -2.78 16.18
N PRO A 708 -21.27 -3.59 16.90
CA PRO A 708 -21.28 -3.62 18.36
C PRO A 708 -21.02 -2.24 18.97
N LYS A 709 -21.79 -1.91 20.00
CA LYS A 709 -21.68 -0.60 20.68
C LYS A 709 -21.23 -0.76 22.14
N TYR A 710 -20.35 0.12 22.57
CA TYR A 710 -19.94 0.20 23.96
C TYR A 710 -21.15 0.43 24.87
N ASN A 711 -21.29 -0.43 25.92
CA ASN A 711 -22.38 -0.39 26.87
C ASN A 711 -21.86 -0.26 28.31
N LYS A 712 -22.16 0.85 28.96
CA LYS A 712 -21.75 1.10 30.36
C LYS A 712 -22.20 0.02 31.34
N LYS A 713 -23.29 -0.70 31.09
CA LYS A 713 -23.79 -1.79 31.93
C LYS A 713 -22.82 -2.99 32.00
N PHE A 714 -21.90 -3.15 31.06
CA PHE A 714 -20.91 -4.22 31.05
C PHE A 714 -19.57 -3.84 31.73
N ASN A 715 -19.50 -2.70 32.39
CA ASN A 715 -18.31 -2.29 33.15
C ASN A 715 -18.30 -2.93 34.55
N TYR A 716 -17.94 -4.20 34.61
CA TYR A 716 -17.81 -4.94 35.88
C TYR A 716 -16.36 -4.86 36.41
N TYR A 717 -15.86 -3.63 36.65
CA TYR A 717 -14.46 -3.40 36.99
C TYR A 717 -13.93 -4.22 38.17
N LYS A 718 -14.72 -4.29 39.28
CA LYS A 718 -14.31 -5.01 40.48
C LYS A 718 -14.21 -6.52 40.25
N GLU A 719 -15.24 -7.08 39.65
CA GLU A 719 -15.29 -8.54 39.38
C GLU A 719 -14.29 -8.95 38.31
N ALA A 720 -14.09 -8.12 37.31
CA ALA A 720 -13.07 -8.34 36.27
C ALA A 720 -11.66 -8.38 36.88
N LYS A 721 -11.30 -7.39 37.67
CA LYS A 721 -10.02 -7.31 38.37
C LYS A 721 -9.80 -8.50 39.31
N ALA A 722 -10.87 -8.91 40.02
CA ALA A 722 -10.82 -10.07 40.90
C ALA A 722 -10.54 -11.36 40.13
N PHE A 723 -11.18 -11.54 38.95
CA PHE A 723 -10.94 -12.73 38.13
C PHE A 723 -9.54 -12.70 37.49
N GLU A 724 -9.04 -11.53 37.07
CA GLU A 724 -7.67 -11.37 36.56
C GLU A 724 -6.62 -11.73 37.61
N GLY A 725 -6.82 -11.37 38.88
CA GLY A 725 -5.95 -11.79 39.98
C GLY A 725 -5.89 -13.30 40.15
N VAL A 726 -7.03 -13.99 40.03
CA VAL A 726 -7.09 -15.44 40.05
C VAL A 726 -6.45 -16.07 38.80
N MET A 727 -6.59 -15.47 37.63
CA MET A 727 -5.90 -15.88 36.42
C MET A 727 -4.38 -15.83 36.60
N ASP A 728 -3.85 -14.82 37.31
CA ASP A 728 -2.40 -14.70 37.56
C ASP A 728 -1.91 -15.83 38.51
N ILE A 729 -2.72 -16.19 39.53
CA ILE A 729 -2.46 -17.35 40.35
C ILE A 729 -2.39 -18.64 39.51
N ILE A 730 -3.38 -18.84 38.62
CA ILE A 730 -3.44 -20.01 37.74
C ILE A 730 -2.23 -20.03 36.80
N LYS A 731 -1.82 -18.91 36.22
CA LYS A 731 -0.63 -18.82 35.35
C LYS A 731 0.63 -19.18 36.11
N ALA A 732 0.80 -18.66 37.35
CA ALA A 732 1.98 -18.94 38.15
C ALA A 732 2.09 -20.44 38.47
N ILE A 733 0.97 -21.07 38.84
CA ILE A 733 0.95 -22.52 39.11
C ILE A 733 1.25 -23.31 37.82
N ARG A 734 0.63 -22.96 36.67
CA ARG A 734 0.88 -23.62 35.38
C ARG A 734 2.34 -23.52 34.96
N ASN A 735 2.98 -22.36 35.15
CA ASN A 735 4.38 -22.14 34.78
C ASN A 735 5.29 -23.06 35.58
N VAL A 736 5.13 -23.13 36.92
CA VAL A 736 5.93 -24.02 37.74
C VAL A 736 5.67 -25.49 37.39
N ARG A 737 4.42 -25.89 37.14
CA ARG A 737 4.12 -27.26 36.68
C ARG A 737 4.85 -27.59 35.38
N ASN A 738 4.90 -26.65 34.44
CA ASN A 738 5.62 -26.83 33.17
C ASN A 738 7.14 -26.91 33.39
N GLU A 739 7.71 -25.99 34.16
CA GLU A 739 9.14 -25.97 34.50
C GLU A 739 9.58 -27.27 35.18
N MET A 740 8.74 -27.79 36.07
CA MET A 740 8.97 -29.05 36.80
C MET A 740 8.47 -30.29 36.07
N GLN A 741 7.97 -30.13 34.82
CA GLN A 741 7.48 -31.23 33.97
C GLN A 741 6.43 -32.13 34.67
N VAL A 742 5.57 -31.51 35.50
CA VAL A 742 4.49 -32.24 36.21
C VAL A 742 3.47 -32.75 35.20
N ALA A 743 3.18 -34.06 35.26
CA ALA A 743 2.19 -34.63 34.33
C ALA A 743 0.82 -33.95 34.45
N PRO A 744 0.15 -33.67 33.31
CA PRO A 744 -1.15 -32.96 33.33
C PRO A 744 -2.23 -33.66 34.20
N SER A 745 -2.19 -34.97 34.31
CA SER A 745 -3.12 -35.77 35.11
C SER A 745 -2.86 -35.70 36.61
N LYS A 746 -1.62 -35.35 37.04
CA LYS A 746 -1.26 -35.27 38.47
C LYS A 746 -1.95 -34.05 39.07
N LYS A 747 -2.77 -34.27 40.09
CA LYS A 747 -3.37 -33.23 40.92
C LYS A 747 -2.43 -32.87 42.05
N ILE A 748 -2.16 -31.56 42.24
CA ILE A 748 -1.26 -31.07 43.30
C ILE A 748 -2.05 -30.34 44.37
N LYS A 749 -1.51 -30.30 45.60
CA LYS A 749 -2.02 -29.45 46.70
C LYS A 749 -1.29 -28.10 46.68
N VAL A 750 -2.03 -27.02 46.88
CA VAL A 750 -1.45 -25.67 46.95
C VAL A 750 -1.98 -24.92 48.16
N TYR A 751 -1.09 -24.18 48.82
CA TYR A 751 -1.45 -23.24 49.87
C TYR A 751 -1.43 -21.83 49.29
N VAL A 752 -2.46 -21.05 49.59
CA VAL A 752 -2.62 -19.69 49.07
C VAL A 752 -2.82 -18.72 50.22
N LYS A 753 -1.87 -17.78 50.33
CA LYS A 753 -1.93 -16.66 51.27
C LYS A 753 -2.31 -15.39 50.47
N ALA A 754 -3.58 -15.00 50.55
CA ALA A 754 -4.13 -13.95 49.72
C ALA A 754 -4.48 -12.63 50.48
N GLY A 755 -4.23 -12.57 51.78
CA GLY A 755 -4.46 -11.36 52.59
C GLY A 755 -5.89 -10.78 52.42
N GLU A 756 -5.99 -9.55 51.99
CA GLU A 756 -7.28 -8.89 51.72
C GLU A 756 -8.12 -9.54 50.59
N HIS A 757 -7.49 -10.35 49.77
CA HIS A 757 -8.14 -11.04 48.64
C HIS A 757 -8.62 -12.45 48.99
N THR A 758 -8.44 -12.94 50.24
CA THR A 758 -8.78 -14.28 50.68
C THR A 758 -10.22 -14.69 50.31
N ALA A 759 -11.21 -13.88 50.64
CA ALA A 759 -12.61 -14.17 50.34
C ALA A 759 -12.90 -14.32 48.82
N VAL A 760 -12.18 -13.57 47.98
CA VAL A 760 -12.34 -13.65 46.51
C VAL A 760 -11.67 -14.91 45.98
N VAL A 761 -10.46 -15.22 46.41
CA VAL A 761 -9.71 -16.40 46.00
C VAL A 761 -10.42 -17.68 46.42
N GLU A 762 -10.93 -17.73 47.66
CA GLU A 762 -11.73 -18.86 48.13
C GLU A 762 -12.98 -19.09 47.26
N LYS A 763 -13.74 -18.02 47.01
CA LYS A 763 -14.94 -18.07 46.15
C LYS A 763 -14.64 -18.54 44.73
N LEU A 764 -13.43 -18.30 44.22
CA LEU A 764 -13.00 -18.62 42.86
C LEU A 764 -12.03 -19.84 42.83
N SER A 765 -11.81 -20.52 43.94
CA SER A 765 -10.90 -21.68 44.09
C SER A 765 -11.17 -22.78 43.05
N THR A 766 -12.44 -23.00 42.73
CA THR A 766 -12.84 -24.01 41.69
C THR A 766 -12.17 -23.75 40.35
N TYR A 767 -11.95 -22.46 39.97
CA TYR A 767 -11.21 -22.15 38.73
C TYR A 767 -9.72 -22.53 38.87
N ILE A 768 -9.10 -22.27 40.01
CA ILE A 768 -7.71 -22.68 40.29
C ILE A 768 -7.58 -24.21 40.22
N GLU A 769 -8.47 -24.93 40.87
CA GLU A 769 -8.50 -26.38 40.88
C GLU A 769 -8.60 -26.97 39.46
N LYS A 770 -9.60 -26.51 38.70
CA LYS A 770 -9.87 -27.07 37.36
C LYS A 770 -8.87 -26.62 36.33
N MET A 771 -8.48 -25.32 36.35
CA MET A 771 -7.64 -24.78 35.28
C MET A 771 -6.15 -24.90 35.53
N ALA A 772 -5.69 -24.99 36.79
CA ALA A 772 -4.27 -25.21 37.09
C ALA A 772 -3.93 -26.68 37.44
N GLY A 773 -4.90 -27.60 37.40
CA GLY A 773 -4.69 -29.01 37.75
C GLY A 773 -4.38 -29.20 39.23
N VAL A 774 -5.01 -28.38 40.08
CA VAL A 774 -4.89 -28.45 41.54
C VAL A 774 -5.94 -29.41 42.09
N GLY A 775 -5.58 -30.25 43.06
CA GLY A 775 -6.50 -31.16 43.73
C GLY A 775 -7.16 -30.50 44.92
N GLU A 776 -6.40 -29.67 45.63
CA GLU A 776 -6.85 -28.99 46.88
C GLU A 776 -6.20 -27.60 46.95
N VAL A 777 -7.02 -26.59 47.16
CA VAL A 777 -6.59 -25.19 47.48
C VAL A 777 -6.81 -24.96 48.97
N VAL A 778 -5.73 -24.73 49.72
CA VAL A 778 -5.81 -24.45 51.16
C VAL A 778 -5.50 -23.00 51.41
N MET A 779 -6.49 -22.24 51.90
CA MET A 779 -6.24 -20.84 52.31
C MET A 779 -5.45 -20.79 53.62
N THR A 780 -4.47 -19.91 53.70
CA THR A 780 -3.60 -19.71 54.87
C THR A 780 -3.27 -18.24 55.09
N ASP A 781 -3.06 -17.85 56.34
CA ASP A 781 -2.63 -16.51 56.74
C ASP A 781 -1.10 -16.41 56.89
N GLU A 782 -0.44 -17.55 57.05
CA GLU A 782 1.00 -17.63 57.26
C GLU A 782 1.63 -18.65 56.28
N LYS A 783 2.96 -18.60 56.13
CA LYS A 783 3.70 -19.64 55.40
C LYS A 783 3.53 -21.00 56.10
N PRO A 784 3.09 -22.06 55.36
CA PRO A 784 2.95 -23.38 55.96
C PRO A 784 4.26 -23.89 56.54
N ASP A 785 4.18 -24.60 57.70
CA ASP A 785 5.31 -25.22 58.35
C ASP A 785 5.64 -26.59 57.70
N GLU A 786 5.73 -26.62 56.38
CA GLU A 786 6.14 -27.79 55.62
C GLU A 786 7.58 -27.64 55.11
N LYS A 787 8.35 -28.74 55.20
CA LYS A 787 9.71 -28.77 54.66
C LYS A 787 9.66 -28.79 53.14
N LYS A 788 10.50 -27.96 52.49
CA LYS A 788 10.68 -27.89 51.02
C LYS A 788 9.42 -27.41 50.27
N LEU A 789 9.11 -26.14 50.37
CA LEU A 789 8.07 -25.46 49.62
C LEU A 789 8.63 -24.67 48.45
N SER A 790 8.04 -24.81 47.26
CA SER A 790 8.20 -23.81 46.20
C SER A 790 7.28 -22.61 46.49
N ALA A 791 7.84 -21.44 46.59
CA ALA A 791 7.08 -20.21 46.85
C ALA A 791 6.96 -19.37 45.56
N LEU A 792 5.74 -18.94 45.20
CA LEU A 792 5.44 -18.08 44.07
C LEU A 792 4.75 -16.83 44.59
N VAL A 793 5.07 -15.69 44.00
CA VAL A 793 4.43 -14.41 44.38
C VAL A 793 3.72 -13.85 43.16
N THR A 794 2.46 -13.48 43.35
CA THR A 794 1.64 -12.76 42.36
C THR A 794 1.16 -11.42 42.93
N SER A 795 0.51 -10.63 42.17
CA SER A 795 -0.12 -9.39 42.66
C SER A 795 -1.28 -9.63 43.65
N TYR A 796 -1.81 -10.86 43.70
CA TYR A 796 -3.00 -11.22 44.47
C TYR A 796 -2.72 -12.17 45.61
N ALA A 797 -1.64 -12.95 45.56
CA ALA A 797 -1.34 -13.96 46.59
C ALA A 797 0.12 -14.42 46.58
N GLU A 798 0.59 -14.89 47.74
CA GLU A 798 1.72 -15.80 47.85
C GLU A 798 1.20 -17.24 47.77
N ILE A 799 1.82 -18.05 46.97
CA ILE A 799 1.40 -19.45 46.70
C ILE A 799 2.56 -20.35 47.12
N PHE A 800 2.25 -21.36 47.94
CA PHE A 800 3.24 -22.34 48.39
C PHE A 800 2.83 -23.72 47.89
N ILE A 801 3.76 -24.40 47.25
CA ILE A 801 3.54 -25.74 46.67
C ILE A 801 4.57 -26.67 47.26
N PRO A 802 4.15 -27.77 47.94
CA PRO A 802 5.09 -28.81 48.43
C PRO A 802 5.90 -29.42 47.30
N LEU A 803 7.22 -29.47 47.40
CA LEU A 803 8.10 -29.98 46.36
C LEU A 803 7.79 -31.43 46.00
N GLY A 804 7.37 -32.24 46.97
CA GLY A 804 6.90 -33.62 46.76
C GLY A 804 5.66 -33.74 45.86
N GLU A 805 4.85 -32.64 45.76
CA GLU A 805 3.73 -32.58 44.83
C GLU A 805 4.17 -32.25 43.39
N LEU A 806 5.27 -31.53 43.24
CA LEU A 806 5.80 -31.10 41.94
C LEU A 806 6.71 -32.12 41.28
N ILE A 807 7.51 -32.83 42.10
CA ILE A 807 8.55 -33.73 41.60
C ILE A 807 8.43 -35.10 42.33
N ASP A 808 8.60 -36.18 41.59
CA ASP A 808 9.01 -37.47 42.15
C ASP A 808 10.51 -37.33 42.43
N THR A 809 10.83 -36.90 43.66
CA THR A 809 12.19 -36.53 44.04
C THR A 809 13.22 -37.61 43.74
N ASP A 810 12.83 -38.87 43.91
CA ASP A 810 13.73 -40.01 43.67
C ASP A 810 14.00 -40.20 42.15
N LYS A 811 12.96 -40.07 41.34
CA LYS A 811 13.11 -40.11 39.87
C LYS A 811 13.87 -38.93 39.31
N GLU A 812 13.62 -37.72 39.83
CA GLU A 812 14.30 -36.52 39.38
C GLU A 812 15.78 -36.52 39.81
N ILE A 813 16.09 -36.94 41.01
CA ILE A 813 17.46 -37.16 41.44
C ILE A 813 18.15 -38.22 40.56
N ALA A 814 17.45 -39.31 40.21
CA ALA A 814 18.00 -40.33 39.30
C ALA A 814 18.24 -39.77 37.89
N ARG A 815 17.32 -38.94 37.38
CA ARG A 815 17.46 -38.26 36.09
C ARG A 815 18.64 -37.27 36.07
N LEU A 816 18.72 -36.40 37.10
CA LEU A 816 19.80 -35.43 37.25
C LEU A 816 21.17 -36.10 37.43
N ASN A 817 21.24 -37.22 38.17
CA ASN A 817 22.46 -38.01 38.27
C ASN A 817 22.88 -38.61 36.92
N LYS A 818 21.96 -39.13 36.14
CA LYS A 818 22.25 -39.61 34.78
C LYS A 818 22.74 -38.49 33.86
N GLU A 819 22.15 -37.26 33.95
CA GLU A 819 22.60 -36.11 33.22
C GLU A 819 23.99 -35.62 33.67
N LEU A 820 24.22 -35.59 34.99
CA LEU A 820 25.51 -35.31 35.61
C LEU A 820 26.61 -36.30 35.16
N ASP A 821 26.29 -37.58 35.07
CA ASP A 821 27.19 -38.58 34.49
C ASP A 821 27.51 -38.32 33.02
N GLY A 822 26.53 -37.87 32.23
CA GLY A 822 26.74 -37.45 30.86
C GLY A 822 27.68 -36.24 30.76
N VAL A 823 27.43 -35.22 31.56
CA VAL A 823 28.26 -34.00 31.62
C VAL A 823 29.68 -34.33 32.11
N ASN A 824 29.84 -35.18 33.11
CA ASN A 824 31.15 -35.64 33.58
C ASN A 824 31.95 -36.37 32.49
N LYS A 825 31.30 -37.19 31.64
CA LYS A 825 31.93 -37.84 30.49
C LYS A 825 32.42 -36.83 29.45
N GLU A 826 31.59 -35.82 29.16
CA GLU A 826 31.96 -34.75 28.23
C GLU A 826 33.11 -33.87 28.79
N ILE A 827 33.12 -33.57 30.09
CA ILE A 827 34.24 -32.89 30.76
C ILE A 827 35.52 -33.70 30.62
N ALA A 828 35.48 -35.01 30.99
CA ALA A 828 36.63 -35.90 30.88
C ALA A 828 37.17 -36.02 29.46
N ARG A 829 36.26 -36.08 28.48
CA ARG A 829 36.62 -36.07 27.06
C ARG A 829 37.32 -34.75 26.64
N GLY A 830 36.73 -33.61 27.01
CA GLY A 830 37.29 -32.28 26.70
C GLY A 830 38.65 -32.07 27.38
N GLU A 831 38.78 -32.48 28.64
CA GLU A 831 40.05 -32.42 29.38
C GLU A 831 41.12 -33.34 28.72
N GLY A 832 40.72 -34.56 28.32
CA GLY A 832 41.59 -35.49 27.62
C GLY A 832 42.07 -34.93 26.27
N MET A 833 41.21 -34.27 25.51
CA MET A 833 41.57 -33.62 24.25
C MET A 833 42.53 -32.40 24.48
N LEU A 834 42.25 -31.59 25.47
CA LEU A 834 43.05 -30.39 25.76
C LEU A 834 44.39 -30.73 26.50
N ASN A 835 44.51 -31.91 27.13
CA ASN A 835 45.76 -32.42 27.69
C ASN A 835 46.66 -33.12 26.65
N ASN A 836 46.12 -33.46 25.50
CA ASN A 836 46.85 -34.09 24.40
C ASN A 836 47.71 -33.05 23.66
N LYS A 837 49.01 -33.01 23.93
CA LYS A 837 49.99 -32.11 23.30
C LYS A 837 49.99 -32.20 21.76
N GLY A 838 49.66 -33.37 21.21
CA GLY A 838 49.56 -33.57 19.77
C GLY A 838 48.32 -32.93 19.16
N PHE A 839 47.22 -32.88 19.88
CA PHE A 839 45.99 -32.17 19.46
C PHE A 839 46.21 -30.64 19.47
N ILE A 840 46.72 -30.10 20.55
CA ILE A 840 46.97 -28.64 20.70
C ILE A 840 47.93 -28.14 19.64
N ALA A 841 48.94 -28.90 19.26
CA ALA A 841 49.95 -28.50 18.29
C ALA A 841 49.48 -28.59 16.85
N LYS A 842 48.45 -29.41 16.50
CA LYS A 842 48.01 -29.65 15.12
C LYS A 842 46.61 -29.15 14.81
N ALA A 843 45.79 -28.87 15.80
CA ALA A 843 44.40 -28.40 15.57
C ALA A 843 44.37 -26.89 15.29
N PRO A 844 43.45 -26.39 14.44
CA PRO A 844 43.23 -24.97 14.24
C PRO A 844 42.87 -24.30 15.57
N LYS A 845 43.42 -23.10 15.80
CA LYS A 845 43.20 -22.31 17.05
C LYS A 845 41.73 -22.16 17.39
N GLN A 846 40.86 -21.91 16.38
CA GLN A 846 39.41 -21.81 16.55
C GLN A 846 38.78 -23.08 17.15
N LEU A 847 39.29 -24.25 16.80
CA LEU A 847 38.80 -25.53 17.32
C LEU A 847 39.21 -25.76 18.78
N VAL A 848 40.42 -25.35 19.14
CA VAL A 848 40.93 -25.40 20.51
C VAL A 848 40.19 -24.44 21.42
N ASP A 849 39.96 -23.20 20.96
CA ASP A 849 39.20 -22.18 21.68
C ASP A 849 37.73 -22.58 21.88
N ALA A 850 37.09 -23.21 20.87
CA ALA A 850 35.74 -23.73 20.96
C ALA A 850 35.62 -24.89 21.98
N GLU A 851 36.62 -25.79 22.08
CA GLU A 851 36.64 -26.89 23.06
C GLU A 851 36.90 -26.38 24.49
N ILE A 852 37.70 -25.32 24.66
CA ILE A 852 37.88 -24.62 25.94
C ILE A 852 36.58 -24.01 26.43
N GLU A 853 35.87 -23.32 25.55
CA GLU A 853 34.57 -22.70 25.86
C GLU A 853 33.50 -23.74 26.20
N LYS A 854 33.48 -24.86 25.47
CA LYS A 854 32.61 -26.01 25.73
C LYS A 854 32.90 -26.64 27.07
N LEU A 855 34.17 -26.81 27.41
CA LEU A 855 34.60 -27.36 28.71
C LEU A 855 34.19 -26.46 29.87
N LYS A 856 34.33 -25.13 29.71
CA LYS A 856 33.88 -24.13 30.69
C LYS A 856 32.37 -24.23 30.92
N LYS A 857 31.58 -24.24 29.86
CA LYS A 857 30.10 -24.39 29.95
C LYS A 857 29.69 -25.71 30.62
N ASN A 858 30.35 -26.80 30.31
CA ASN A 858 30.06 -28.08 30.91
C ASN A 858 30.41 -28.10 32.43
N ARG A 859 31.47 -27.41 32.86
CA ARG A 859 31.80 -27.27 34.29
C ARG A 859 30.77 -26.43 35.04
N GLU A 860 30.34 -25.30 34.44
CA GLU A 860 29.25 -24.47 35.00
C GLU A 860 27.93 -25.25 35.09
N LEU A 861 27.64 -26.09 34.07
CA LEU A 861 26.46 -26.97 34.09
C LEU A 861 26.55 -28.03 35.17
N LYS A 862 27.73 -28.64 35.35
CA LYS A 862 27.99 -29.61 36.44
C LYS A 862 27.72 -28.98 37.81
N GLU A 863 28.25 -27.78 38.09
CA GLU A 863 28.02 -27.09 39.37
C GLU A 863 26.54 -26.85 39.62
N LYS A 864 25.81 -26.41 38.58
CA LYS A 864 24.35 -26.22 38.68
C LYS A 864 23.61 -27.53 38.95
N LEU A 865 23.97 -28.61 38.26
CA LEU A 865 23.35 -29.94 38.47
C LEU A 865 23.62 -30.47 39.88
N VAL A 866 24.85 -30.37 40.39
CA VAL A 866 25.23 -30.77 41.74
C VAL A 866 24.44 -29.99 42.78
N ALA A 867 24.43 -28.65 42.66
CA ALA A 867 23.64 -27.77 43.55
C ALA A 867 22.15 -28.16 43.54
N ARG A 868 21.60 -28.44 42.35
CA ARG A 868 20.20 -28.87 42.19
C ARG A 868 19.91 -30.23 42.83
N ILE A 869 20.83 -31.18 42.72
CA ILE A 869 20.71 -32.52 43.37
C ILE A 869 20.78 -32.36 44.90
N GLU A 870 21.64 -31.48 45.42
CA GLU A 870 21.73 -31.20 46.87
C GLU A 870 20.49 -30.52 47.40
N ASP A 871 19.90 -29.56 46.65
CA ASP A 871 18.64 -28.91 47.00
C ASP A 871 17.45 -29.89 47.04
N LEU A 872 17.50 -30.93 46.24
CA LEU A 872 16.44 -31.98 46.19
C LEU A 872 16.59 -33.05 47.26
N LYS A 873 17.80 -33.31 47.78
CA LYS A 873 18.07 -34.21 48.92
C LYS A 873 17.67 -33.56 50.23
#